data_1aff3bb97efe03ef28d4fb2e0a09f331
#
_entry.id   1aff3bb97efe03ef28d4fb2e0a09f331
#
_cell.length_a   1.000
_cell.length_b   1.000
_cell.length_c   1.000
_cell.angle_alpha   90.00
_cell.angle_beta   90.00
_cell.angle_gamma   90.00
#
_symmetry.space_group_name_H-M   'P 1'
#
loop_
_entity.id
_entity.type
_entity.pdbx_description
1 polymer ?
#
loop_
_entity_poly.entity_id
_entity_poly.type
_entity_poly.pdbx_seq_one_letter_code
_entity_poly.pdbx_strand_id
1 'polypeptide(L)'
;MARKMKTMDGNHAAAHASYAYTDVAAIYPITPSSPMAEATDEWATDGRTNIFGHTVQITEMQSAAGAVHGSLAAGALTTTYTASQGLLLMIPNLYKIAGEQLPGVFNVSARALASHALSIFGDHSDIYACRQTGCAMLCESSVQEVMDLTPVAHLASIKGKIPFINFFDGFRTSHEIQKIETWDYEDLKDMADMDAIDAFRKNALNPNHPCQRGSAQNPDIFFQVREACNPYYDALPAIVQEYMDKVNEKIGTDYKLFNYYGAPDAEHVIIAMGSVNDTIEETIDYLVAAGKKVGVVKVRLYRPFVASALVDAIPDTVKQISVLDRTKEPGSLGEPLYLDVVAALKGTKFDQTPIFTGRYGLGSKDTTPAQIVAVYENTTKKQFTIGIVDDVTNLSLELGAPLVTTPEGTVNCKFWGLGADGTVGANKNSIKIIGDNTDMYAQAYFDYDSKKSGGVTMSHLRFGHKPIKSTYLIHKANFVACHNPAYIRKYNMVQELVDGGTFLLNCPWNMEELEQHLPGQVKKFIADHKIKFYTIDGVKLGIETGMGPTRINTILQSAFFKLANIIPEERAIELMKAAAKATYGRKGEDVVKKNWAAIDAGAQNVVEIQVPESWKNGEDEGLEMTHATEGRADVVKFVNTVQAAVNAQEGNNLPVSAFTDYVDGTTPSGSAAYEKRGIAVNVPVWNPDNCIQCNFCSYV
;
A
#
# COMPACT_ATOMS: atom_id res chain seq x y z
N MET A 1 3.01 29.39 -9.17
CA MET A 1 1.73 29.41 -8.40
C MET A 1 1.74 28.23 -7.47
N ALA A 2 1.07 28.28 -6.32
CA ALA A 2 0.93 27.07 -5.48
C ALA A 2 0.18 25.97 -6.26
N ARG A 3 0.70 24.77 -6.27
CA ARG A 3 0.05 23.63 -6.92
C ARG A 3 -1.29 23.30 -6.24
N LYS A 4 -2.21 22.68 -6.98
CA LYS A 4 -3.48 22.25 -6.41
C LYS A 4 -3.27 21.06 -5.50
N MET A 5 -3.85 21.13 -4.30
CA MET A 5 -3.93 19.99 -3.40
C MET A 5 -5.09 19.08 -3.77
N LYS A 6 -4.87 17.79 -3.78
CA LYS A 6 -5.90 16.75 -3.98
C LYS A 6 -5.63 15.54 -3.09
N THR A 7 -6.70 14.91 -2.67
CA THR A 7 -6.64 13.67 -1.88
C THR A 7 -6.80 12.48 -2.83
N MET A 8 -5.73 11.68 -3.00
CA MET A 8 -5.69 10.53 -3.91
C MET A 8 -4.71 9.45 -3.43
N ASP A 9 -4.78 8.28 -4.04
CA ASP A 9 -3.83 7.19 -3.79
C ASP A 9 -2.65 7.19 -4.80
N GLY A 10 -1.64 6.33 -4.52
CA GLY A 10 -0.45 6.23 -5.34
C GLY A 10 -0.72 5.77 -6.77
N ASN A 11 -1.68 4.86 -6.97
CA ASN A 11 -2.07 4.44 -8.32
C ASN A 11 -2.63 5.60 -9.15
N HIS A 12 -3.50 6.41 -8.57
CA HIS A 12 -4.05 7.59 -9.25
C HIS A 12 -2.98 8.67 -9.49
N ALA A 13 -2.03 8.82 -8.58
CA ALA A 13 -0.89 9.73 -8.74
C ALA A 13 -0.01 9.31 -9.93
N ALA A 14 0.36 8.02 -10.01
CA ALA A 14 1.14 7.46 -11.12
C ALA A 14 0.38 7.58 -12.45
N ALA A 15 -0.91 7.21 -12.47
CA ALA A 15 -1.74 7.33 -13.66
C ALA A 15 -1.83 8.78 -14.14
N HIS A 16 -2.02 9.75 -13.23
CA HIS A 16 -2.11 11.18 -13.58
C HIS A 16 -0.83 11.68 -14.25
N ALA A 17 0.32 11.37 -13.67
CA ALA A 17 1.60 11.82 -14.18
C ALA A 17 2.01 11.10 -15.49
N SER A 18 1.78 9.78 -15.56
CA SER A 18 2.14 8.99 -16.75
C SER A 18 1.24 9.30 -17.96
N TYR A 19 -0.06 9.57 -17.74
CA TYR A 19 -1.01 9.93 -18.79
C TYR A 19 -0.52 11.11 -19.63
N ALA A 20 0.15 12.08 -19.00
CA ALA A 20 0.67 13.27 -19.67
C ALA A 20 1.64 12.95 -20.83
N TYR A 21 2.43 11.90 -20.71
CA TYR A 21 3.49 11.54 -21.66
C TYR A 21 3.18 10.28 -22.48
N THR A 22 1.95 9.77 -22.42
CA THR A 22 1.57 8.49 -23.01
C THR A 22 0.69 8.70 -24.24
N ASP A 23 1.07 8.11 -25.38
CA ASP A 23 0.23 7.98 -26.57
C ASP A 23 -0.61 6.71 -26.52
N VAL A 24 -0.01 5.59 -26.06
CA VAL A 24 -0.64 4.28 -25.97
C VAL A 24 -0.41 3.67 -24.57
N ALA A 25 -1.45 3.21 -23.93
CA ALA A 25 -1.38 2.37 -22.74
C ALA A 25 -1.76 0.92 -23.09
N ALA A 26 -0.79 0.02 -22.99
CA ALA A 26 -1.04 -1.41 -23.15
C ALA A 26 -1.21 -2.04 -21.78
N ILE A 27 -2.41 -2.57 -21.49
CA ILE A 27 -2.79 -2.99 -20.14
C ILE A 27 -3.22 -4.46 -20.09
N TYR A 28 -3.03 -5.08 -18.94
CA TYR A 28 -3.66 -6.33 -18.52
C TYR A 28 -3.79 -6.29 -17.00
N PRO A 29 -5.01 -6.13 -16.46
CA PRO A 29 -5.20 -5.82 -15.04
C PRO A 29 -4.62 -6.87 -14.11
N ILE A 30 -3.92 -6.43 -13.09
CA ILE A 30 -3.42 -7.25 -11.98
C ILE A 30 -3.38 -6.42 -10.69
N THR A 31 -3.93 -6.97 -9.59
CA THR A 31 -3.85 -6.34 -8.27
C THR A 31 -2.39 -6.27 -7.78
N PRO A 32 -1.91 -5.14 -7.22
CA PRO A 32 -2.62 -3.91 -6.87
C PRO A 32 -2.51 -2.78 -7.91
N SER A 33 -2.05 -3.02 -9.14
CA SER A 33 -1.82 -2.00 -10.17
C SER A 33 -3.08 -1.65 -11.00
N SER A 34 -4.14 -2.47 -10.95
CA SER A 34 -5.35 -2.29 -11.77
C SER A 34 -5.96 -0.88 -11.73
N PRO A 35 -6.01 -0.17 -10.58
CA PRO A 35 -6.57 1.18 -10.56
C PRO A 35 -5.84 2.20 -11.43
N MET A 36 -4.54 2.01 -11.74
CA MET A 36 -3.83 2.86 -12.71
C MET A 36 -4.42 2.71 -14.11
N ALA A 37 -4.64 1.47 -14.53
CA ALA A 37 -5.21 1.14 -15.82
C ALA A 37 -6.67 1.63 -15.93
N GLU A 38 -7.48 1.38 -14.90
CA GLU A 38 -8.88 1.80 -14.80
C GLU A 38 -8.99 3.33 -14.90
N ALA A 39 -8.19 4.08 -14.15
CA ALA A 39 -8.19 5.54 -14.21
C ALA A 39 -7.76 6.06 -15.59
N THR A 40 -6.78 5.44 -16.22
CA THR A 40 -6.30 5.84 -17.56
C THR A 40 -7.40 5.61 -18.61
N ASP A 41 -8.11 4.49 -18.54
CA ASP A 41 -9.22 4.15 -19.45
C ASP A 41 -10.43 5.10 -19.27
N GLU A 42 -10.81 5.35 -18.00
CA GLU A 42 -11.88 6.31 -17.67
C GLU A 42 -11.56 7.70 -18.22
N TRP A 43 -10.36 8.21 -17.98
CA TRP A 43 -9.97 9.53 -18.46
C TRP A 43 -9.87 9.62 -19.99
N ALA A 44 -9.43 8.58 -20.67
CA ALA A 44 -9.42 8.51 -22.13
C ALA A 44 -10.86 8.53 -22.69
N THR A 45 -11.76 7.77 -22.06
CA THR A 45 -13.20 7.74 -22.42
C THR A 45 -13.88 9.09 -22.19
N ASP A 46 -13.50 9.81 -21.12
CA ASP A 46 -13.99 11.16 -20.82
C ASP A 46 -13.36 12.25 -21.71
N GLY A 47 -12.47 11.89 -22.63
CA GLY A 47 -11.85 12.80 -23.60
C GLY A 47 -10.69 13.62 -23.04
N ARG A 48 -10.09 13.20 -21.92
CA ARG A 48 -8.87 13.85 -21.40
C ARG A 48 -7.73 13.70 -22.40
N THR A 49 -6.98 14.77 -22.60
CA THR A 49 -5.83 14.77 -23.51
C THR A 49 -4.49 14.75 -22.73
N ASN A 50 -3.47 14.14 -23.33
CA ASN A 50 -2.08 14.24 -22.90
C ASN A 50 -1.48 15.60 -23.26
N ILE A 51 -0.17 15.82 -22.99
CA ILE A 51 0.51 17.09 -23.31
C ILE A 51 0.64 17.38 -24.83
N PHE A 52 0.39 16.37 -25.67
CA PHE A 52 0.41 16.48 -27.13
C PHE A 52 -0.97 16.80 -27.72
N GLY A 53 -2.03 16.89 -26.88
CA GLY A 53 -3.40 17.17 -27.30
C GLY A 53 -4.17 15.94 -27.79
N HIS A 54 -3.71 14.73 -27.52
CA HIS A 54 -4.35 13.48 -27.91
C HIS A 54 -4.89 12.73 -26.70
N THR A 55 -6.00 12.01 -26.86
CA THR A 55 -6.46 11.00 -25.89
C THR A 55 -5.56 9.79 -25.98
N VAL A 56 -5.23 9.19 -24.82
CA VAL A 56 -4.46 7.95 -24.76
C VAL A 56 -5.25 6.80 -25.40
N GLN A 57 -4.59 6.04 -26.27
CA GLN A 57 -5.18 4.84 -26.87
C GLN A 57 -4.97 3.65 -25.94
N ILE A 58 -6.05 2.99 -25.57
CA ILE A 58 -6.00 1.84 -24.65
C ILE A 58 -6.01 0.54 -25.46
N THR A 59 -5.13 -0.36 -25.12
CA THR A 59 -5.13 -1.73 -25.62
C THR A 59 -5.05 -2.69 -24.43
N GLU A 60 -6.06 -3.55 -24.28
CA GLU A 60 -6.07 -4.61 -23.27
C GLU A 60 -5.78 -5.95 -23.91
N MET A 61 -4.68 -6.60 -23.46
CA MET A 61 -4.30 -7.93 -23.95
C MET A 61 -3.33 -8.64 -23.00
N GLN A 62 -3.43 -9.95 -22.92
CA GLN A 62 -2.58 -10.78 -22.06
C GLN A 62 -1.09 -10.59 -22.31
N SER A 63 -0.68 -10.27 -23.53
CA SER A 63 0.71 -9.98 -23.92
C SER A 63 0.98 -8.46 -23.94
N ALA A 64 0.62 -7.74 -22.88
CA ALA A 64 0.78 -6.28 -22.80
C ALA A 64 2.18 -5.80 -23.20
N ALA A 65 3.25 -6.48 -22.74
CA ALA A 65 4.62 -6.09 -23.10
C ALA A 65 4.96 -6.27 -24.58
N GLY A 66 4.32 -7.22 -25.27
CA GLY A 66 4.42 -7.34 -26.73
C GLY A 66 3.80 -6.15 -27.45
N ALA A 67 2.64 -5.69 -26.96
CA ALA A 67 2.00 -4.47 -27.46
C ALA A 67 2.84 -3.22 -27.15
N VAL A 68 3.43 -3.11 -25.94
CA VAL A 68 4.38 -2.03 -25.59
C VAL A 68 5.54 -2.01 -26.57
N HIS A 69 6.19 -3.16 -26.83
CA HIS A 69 7.31 -3.24 -27.75
C HIS A 69 6.93 -2.80 -29.17
N GLY A 70 5.85 -3.37 -29.72
CA GLY A 70 5.37 -3.03 -31.06
C GLY A 70 4.99 -1.55 -31.21
N SER A 71 4.29 -1.00 -30.23
CA SER A 71 3.86 0.39 -30.22
C SER A 71 5.06 1.36 -30.15
N LEU A 72 6.02 1.10 -29.26
CA LEU A 72 7.27 1.86 -29.19
C LEU A 72 8.07 1.79 -30.49
N ALA A 73 8.17 0.58 -31.10
CA ALA A 73 8.85 0.43 -32.39
C ALA A 73 8.16 1.21 -33.51
N ALA A 74 6.85 1.39 -33.43
CA ALA A 74 6.05 2.21 -34.34
C ALA A 74 6.11 3.73 -34.04
N GLY A 75 6.81 4.15 -32.97
CA GLY A 75 7.05 5.57 -32.64
C GLY A 75 6.00 6.19 -31.74
N ALA A 76 5.16 5.40 -31.08
CA ALA A 76 4.24 5.89 -30.06
C ALA A 76 4.85 5.76 -28.66
N LEU A 77 4.80 6.82 -27.87
CA LEU A 77 5.20 6.78 -26.46
C LEU A 77 4.23 5.88 -25.69
N THR A 78 4.75 4.81 -25.15
CA THR A 78 3.92 3.72 -24.61
C THR A 78 4.26 3.41 -23.16
N THR A 79 3.22 3.27 -22.34
CA THR A 79 3.31 2.84 -20.96
C THR A 79 2.48 1.59 -20.68
N THR A 80 2.77 0.93 -19.56
CA THR A 80 1.95 -0.16 -19.01
C THR A 80 1.93 -0.09 -17.49
N TYR A 81 0.95 -0.77 -16.89
CA TYR A 81 0.71 -0.86 -15.45
C TYR A 81 0.66 -2.32 -15.05
N THR A 82 1.53 -2.74 -14.12
CA THR A 82 1.65 -4.15 -13.78
C THR A 82 2.16 -4.39 -12.36
N ALA A 83 2.27 -5.65 -11.97
CA ALA A 83 2.80 -6.12 -10.69
C ALA A 83 3.16 -7.60 -10.75
N SER A 84 4.03 -8.10 -9.86
CA SER A 84 4.20 -9.52 -9.55
C SER A 84 4.39 -10.41 -10.80
N GLN A 85 3.62 -11.48 -10.92
CA GLN A 85 3.68 -12.40 -12.07
C GLN A 85 3.45 -11.69 -13.41
N GLY A 86 2.63 -10.64 -13.44
CA GLY A 86 2.43 -9.83 -14.64
C GLY A 86 3.74 -9.20 -15.13
N LEU A 87 4.53 -8.63 -14.21
CA LEU A 87 5.85 -8.08 -14.53
C LEU A 87 6.83 -9.18 -14.96
N LEU A 88 6.83 -10.34 -14.31
CA LEU A 88 7.71 -11.45 -14.69
C LEU A 88 7.42 -12.01 -16.08
N LEU A 89 6.16 -12.06 -16.48
CA LEU A 89 5.78 -12.45 -17.84
C LEU A 89 6.30 -11.47 -18.90
N MET A 90 6.62 -10.25 -18.51
CA MET A 90 7.17 -9.22 -19.39
C MET A 90 8.69 -9.31 -19.57
N ILE A 91 9.42 -10.08 -18.73
CA ILE A 91 10.90 -10.12 -18.71
C ILE A 91 11.52 -10.30 -20.11
N PRO A 92 11.10 -11.24 -20.96
CA PRO A 92 11.69 -11.39 -22.31
C PRO A 92 11.55 -10.11 -23.15
N ASN A 93 10.41 -9.42 -23.03
CA ASN A 93 10.17 -8.17 -23.75
C ASN A 93 10.93 -6.98 -23.09
N LEU A 94 11.13 -6.98 -21.78
CA LEU A 94 11.96 -5.97 -21.10
C LEU A 94 13.40 -6.00 -21.65
N TYR A 95 14.00 -7.19 -21.76
CA TYR A 95 15.32 -7.34 -22.40
C TYR A 95 15.32 -6.82 -23.82
N LYS A 96 14.26 -7.08 -24.59
CA LYS A 96 14.14 -6.68 -25.98
C LYS A 96 14.00 -5.16 -26.11
N ILE A 97 13.11 -4.55 -25.32
CA ILE A 97 12.87 -3.10 -25.32
C ILE A 97 14.14 -2.34 -24.89
N ALA A 98 14.81 -2.83 -23.82
CA ALA A 98 16.06 -2.24 -23.36
C ALA A 98 17.20 -2.38 -24.39
N GLY A 99 17.33 -3.57 -24.98
CA GLY A 99 18.35 -3.84 -26.01
C GLY A 99 18.14 -3.04 -27.30
N GLU A 100 16.92 -2.67 -27.62
CA GLU A 100 16.57 -1.81 -28.77
C GLU A 100 16.54 -0.31 -28.43
N GLN A 101 16.84 0.04 -27.16
CA GLN A 101 16.87 1.43 -26.67
C GLN A 101 15.56 2.18 -26.91
N LEU A 102 14.43 1.53 -26.60
CA LEU A 102 13.09 2.10 -26.73
C LEU A 102 12.61 2.68 -25.41
N PRO A 103 12.06 3.91 -25.39
CA PRO A 103 11.72 4.63 -24.16
C PRO A 103 10.35 4.23 -23.60
N GLY A 104 10.18 2.98 -23.18
CA GLY A 104 8.99 2.49 -22.53
C GLY A 104 9.00 2.72 -21.01
N VAL A 105 7.88 3.04 -20.41
CA VAL A 105 7.75 3.15 -18.95
C VAL A 105 6.76 2.12 -18.42
N PHE A 106 7.24 1.32 -17.48
CA PHE A 106 6.50 0.27 -16.77
C PHE A 106 6.25 0.77 -15.36
N ASN A 107 5.02 1.22 -15.08
CA ASN A 107 4.62 1.62 -13.73
C ASN A 107 4.22 0.38 -12.93
N VAL A 108 4.89 0.15 -11.82
CA VAL A 108 4.77 -1.10 -11.06
C VAL A 108 4.39 -0.83 -9.62
N SER A 109 3.21 -1.30 -9.21
CA SER A 109 2.87 -1.42 -7.79
C SER A 109 3.48 -2.72 -7.26
N ALA A 110 4.69 -2.64 -6.73
CA ALA A 110 5.52 -3.80 -6.39
C ALA A 110 4.80 -4.78 -5.46
N ARG A 111 4.76 -6.05 -5.85
CA ARG A 111 3.99 -7.11 -5.18
C ARG A 111 4.78 -8.40 -5.08
N ALA A 112 4.59 -9.11 -3.95
CA ALA A 112 5.15 -10.44 -3.69
C ALA A 112 4.91 -11.41 -4.86
N LEU A 113 5.92 -12.22 -5.17
CA LEU A 113 5.81 -13.32 -6.11
C LEU A 113 5.19 -14.53 -5.43
N ALA A 114 4.32 -15.25 -6.15
CA ALA A 114 3.82 -16.52 -5.67
C ALA A 114 4.97 -17.54 -5.56
N SER A 115 5.08 -18.14 -4.37
CA SER A 115 6.08 -19.18 -4.06
C SER A 115 5.39 -20.35 -3.36
N HIS A 116 5.56 -20.52 -2.05
CA HIS A 116 4.82 -21.50 -1.27
C HIS A 116 3.32 -21.17 -1.15
N ALA A 117 2.95 -19.90 -1.30
CA ALA A 117 1.58 -19.41 -1.32
C ALA A 117 1.46 -18.17 -2.19
N LEU A 118 0.25 -17.82 -2.58
CA LEU A 118 -0.07 -16.54 -3.20
C LEU A 118 -0.20 -15.45 -2.14
N SER A 119 0.50 -14.34 -2.32
CA SER A 119 0.22 -13.08 -1.62
C SER A 119 -0.06 -11.98 -2.65
N ILE A 120 -1.13 -11.22 -2.42
CA ILE A 120 -1.45 -10.05 -3.26
C ILE A 120 -0.76 -8.78 -2.74
N PHE A 121 -0.15 -8.85 -1.55
CA PHE A 121 0.43 -7.72 -0.86
C PHE A 121 1.86 -7.42 -1.30
N GLY A 122 2.32 -6.19 -0.96
CA GLY A 122 3.56 -5.64 -1.51
C GLY A 122 4.84 -6.21 -0.90
N ASP A 123 5.81 -6.46 -1.75
CA ASP A 123 7.25 -6.50 -1.47
C ASP A 123 8.01 -6.27 -2.79
N HIS A 124 9.34 -6.31 -2.78
CA HIS A 124 10.17 -5.98 -3.94
C HIS A 124 10.68 -7.22 -4.71
N SER A 125 10.13 -8.41 -4.47
CA SER A 125 10.60 -9.63 -5.14
C SER A 125 10.43 -9.58 -6.66
N ASP A 126 9.35 -9.00 -7.17
CA ASP A 126 9.10 -8.82 -8.59
C ASP A 126 10.08 -7.81 -9.23
N ILE A 127 10.37 -6.71 -8.53
CA ILE A 127 11.32 -5.70 -8.96
C ILE A 127 12.74 -6.28 -9.06
N TYR A 128 13.18 -6.96 -8.02
CA TYR A 128 14.52 -7.56 -8.01
C TYR A 128 14.69 -8.66 -9.06
N ALA A 129 13.63 -9.39 -9.40
CA ALA A 129 13.66 -10.36 -10.49
C ALA A 129 13.95 -9.70 -11.86
N CYS A 130 13.62 -8.43 -12.03
CA CYS A 130 13.84 -7.66 -13.27
C CYS A 130 15.15 -6.85 -13.30
N ARG A 131 15.95 -6.82 -12.21
CA ARG A 131 17.13 -5.94 -12.07
C ARG A 131 18.22 -6.11 -13.13
N GLN A 132 18.24 -7.22 -13.84
CA GLN A 132 19.23 -7.52 -14.88
C GLN A 132 18.71 -7.34 -16.32
N THR A 133 17.47 -6.88 -16.51
CA THR A 133 16.84 -6.76 -17.83
C THR A 133 17.41 -5.63 -18.68
N GLY A 134 18.11 -4.67 -18.06
CA GLY A 134 18.60 -3.45 -18.72
C GLY A 134 17.63 -2.28 -18.60
N CYS A 135 16.47 -2.44 -17.99
CA CYS A 135 15.62 -1.30 -17.64
C CYS A 135 16.24 -0.50 -16.49
N ALA A 136 16.14 0.82 -16.57
CA ALA A 136 16.39 1.68 -15.42
C ALA A 136 15.29 1.46 -14.37
N MET A 137 15.61 1.67 -13.10
CA MET A 137 14.69 1.41 -11.99
C MET A 137 14.64 2.61 -11.05
N LEU A 138 13.50 3.28 -11.01
CA LEU A 138 13.23 4.43 -10.15
C LEU A 138 12.23 4.04 -9.08
N CYS A 139 12.58 4.27 -7.80
CA CYS A 139 11.78 3.93 -6.63
C CYS A 139 11.20 5.18 -5.97
N GLU A 140 9.95 5.12 -5.58
CA GLU A 140 9.19 6.19 -4.95
C GLU A 140 8.71 5.73 -3.56
N SER A 141 8.81 6.60 -2.56
CA SER A 141 8.55 6.25 -1.16
C SER A 141 7.13 6.58 -0.70
N SER A 142 6.50 7.62 -1.27
CA SER A 142 5.19 8.11 -0.84
C SER A 142 4.31 8.45 -2.04
N VAL A 143 3.03 8.69 -1.78
CA VAL A 143 2.07 9.14 -2.82
C VAL A 143 2.51 10.45 -3.45
N GLN A 144 3.10 11.37 -2.66
CA GLN A 144 3.66 12.62 -3.18
C GLN A 144 4.86 12.36 -4.09
N GLU A 145 5.80 11.48 -3.69
CA GLU A 145 6.94 11.12 -4.53
C GLU A 145 6.51 10.45 -5.83
N VAL A 146 5.46 9.61 -5.80
CA VAL A 146 4.88 9.03 -7.02
C VAL A 146 4.39 10.13 -7.98
N MET A 147 3.68 11.12 -7.47
CA MET A 147 3.24 12.26 -8.28
C MET A 147 4.40 13.04 -8.86
N ASP A 148 5.46 13.26 -8.08
CA ASP A 148 6.57 14.14 -8.43
C ASP A 148 7.62 13.45 -9.31
N LEU A 149 7.90 12.16 -9.13
CA LEU A 149 8.99 11.44 -9.78
C LEU A 149 8.58 10.57 -10.97
N THR A 150 7.32 10.17 -11.08
CA THR A 150 6.83 9.50 -12.30
C THR A 150 7.14 10.29 -13.58
N PRO A 151 6.99 11.65 -13.63
CA PRO A 151 7.44 12.44 -14.77
C PRO A 151 8.93 12.30 -15.07
N VAL A 152 9.78 12.19 -14.04
CA VAL A 152 11.23 11.98 -14.20
C VAL A 152 11.52 10.68 -14.95
N ALA A 153 10.83 9.58 -14.57
CA ALA A 153 10.98 8.30 -15.27
C ALA A 153 10.64 8.40 -16.76
N HIS A 154 9.52 9.07 -17.11
CA HIS A 154 9.13 9.25 -18.51
C HIS A 154 10.12 10.11 -19.29
N LEU A 155 10.47 11.26 -18.77
CA LEU A 155 11.34 12.23 -19.46
C LEU A 155 12.78 11.72 -19.60
N ALA A 156 13.30 11.07 -18.53
CA ALA A 156 14.63 10.47 -18.57
C ALA A 156 14.67 9.24 -19.49
N SER A 157 13.58 8.46 -19.58
CA SER A 157 13.47 7.35 -20.53
C SER A 157 13.57 7.85 -21.98
N ILE A 158 12.84 8.90 -22.33
CA ILE A 158 12.82 9.46 -23.68
C ILE A 158 14.20 10.01 -24.06
N LYS A 159 14.80 10.86 -23.21
CA LYS A 159 16.09 11.49 -23.47
C LYS A 159 17.24 10.48 -23.41
N GLY A 160 17.23 9.59 -22.44
CA GLY A 160 18.27 8.57 -22.23
C GLY A 160 18.14 7.34 -23.15
N LYS A 161 17.01 7.15 -23.82
CA LYS A 161 16.70 5.99 -24.68
C LYS A 161 16.80 4.66 -23.94
N ILE A 162 16.48 4.63 -22.65
CA ILE A 162 16.46 3.45 -21.80
C ILE A 162 15.07 3.32 -21.20
N PRO A 163 14.42 2.15 -21.28
CA PRO A 163 13.13 1.95 -20.64
C PRO A 163 13.24 1.99 -19.12
N PHE A 164 12.18 2.41 -18.45
CA PHE A 164 12.10 2.50 -16.99
C PHE A 164 11.09 1.52 -16.41
N ILE A 165 11.48 0.87 -15.33
CA ILE A 165 10.57 0.35 -14.31
C ILE A 165 10.47 1.43 -13.24
N ASN A 166 9.35 2.14 -13.24
CA ASN A 166 8.97 3.13 -12.24
C ASN A 166 8.13 2.43 -11.19
N PHE A 167 8.58 2.32 -9.94
CA PHE A 167 7.94 1.47 -8.97
C PHE A 167 7.80 2.08 -7.58
N PHE A 168 6.73 1.70 -6.94
CA PHE A 168 6.40 2.02 -5.55
C PHE A 168 5.73 0.82 -4.88
N ASP A 169 5.65 0.83 -3.56
CA ASP A 169 5.15 -0.31 -2.80
C ASP A 169 3.67 -0.58 -3.08
N GLY A 170 3.35 -1.82 -3.46
CA GLY A 170 1.99 -2.31 -3.57
C GLY A 170 1.28 -2.24 -2.21
N PHE A 171 0.02 -1.82 -2.22
CA PHE A 171 -0.82 -1.49 -1.09
C PHE A 171 -0.30 -0.33 -0.22
N ARG A 172 0.92 -0.40 0.32
CA ARG A 172 1.47 0.62 1.24
C ARG A 172 1.61 2.00 0.62
N THR A 173 1.85 2.10 -0.69
CA THR A 173 1.84 3.36 -1.44
C THR A 173 0.73 3.36 -2.46
N SER A 174 0.55 2.26 -3.20
CA SER A 174 -0.40 2.20 -4.32
C SER A 174 -1.86 2.45 -3.91
N HIS A 175 -2.27 2.01 -2.71
CA HIS A 175 -3.62 2.17 -2.16
C HIS A 175 -3.68 3.09 -0.94
N GLU A 176 -2.56 3.61 -0.49
CA GLU A 176 -2.55 4.64 0.55
C GLU A 176 -3.08 5.94 -0.02
N ILE A 177 -4.08 6.52 0.64
CA ILE A 177 -4.64 7.82 0.26
C ILE A 177 -3.93 8.90 1.06
N GLN A 178 -3.38 9.90 0.36
CA GLN A 178 -2.79 11.08 0.96
C GLN A 178 -3.35 12.36 0.31
N LYS A 179 -3.32 13.45 1.05
CA LYS A 179 -3.51 14.79 0.49
C LYS A 179 -2.18 15.27 -0.05
N ILE A 180 -2.08 15.39 -1.36
CA ILE A 180 -0.85 15.72 -2.09
C ILE A 180 -1.02 16.93 -3.00
N GLU A 181 0.09 17.55 -3.37
CA GLU A 181 0.17 18.52 -4.45
C GLU A 181 0.23 17.81 -5.80
N THR A 182 -0.53 18.30 -6.78
CA THR A 182 -0.63 17.68 -8.12
C THR A 182 -0.04 18.56 -9.20
N TRP A 183 0.50 17.94 -10.26
CA TRP A 183 0.93 18.65 -11.46
C TRP A 183 -0.24 19.15 -12.29
N ASP A 184 -0.13 20.38 -12.82
CA ASP A 184 -0.88 20.80 -13.98
C ASP A 184 -0.13 20.36 -15.27
N TYR A 185 -0.87 20.09 -16.35
CA TYR A 185 -0.26 19.55 -17.57
C TYR A 185 0.61 20.56 -18.34
N GLU A 186 0.41 21.86 -18.11
CA GLU A 186 1.31 22.90 -18.60
C GLU A 186 2.71 22.77 -18.01
N ASP A 187 2.82 22.51 -16.70
CA ASP A 187 4.11 22.31 -16.04
C ASP A 187 4.81 21.04 -16.55
N LEU A 188 4.06 19.95 -16.75
CA LEU A 188 4.59 18.71 -17.30
C LEU A 188 5.06 18.88 -18.75
N LYS A 189 4.35 19.65 -19.55
CA LYS A 189 4.72 19.99 -20.92
C LYS A 189 5.99 20.84 -20.97
N ASP A 190 6.12 21.79 -20.07
CA ASP A 190 7.28 22.71 -19.99
C ASP A 190 8.58 21.96 -19.63
N MET A 191 8.49 20.88 -18.87
CA MET A 191 9.65 20.02 -18.58
C MET A 191 10.05 19.10 -19.74
N ALA A 192 9.18 18.89 -20.73
CA ALA A 192 9.40 17.93 -21.81
C ALA A 192 10.47 18.41 -22.81
N ASP A 193 11.39 17.51 -23.17
CA ASP A 193 12.34 17.71 -24.25
C ASP A 193 11.69 17.31 -25.58
N MET A 194 11.12 18.30 -26.29
CA MET A 194 10.38 18.04 -27.52
C MET A 194 11.29 17.55 -28.64
N ASP A 195 12.58 17.94 -28.65
CA ASP A 195 13.56 17.47 -29.64
C ASP A 195 13.85 15.97 -29.44
N ALA A 196 13.97 15.52 -28.19
CA ALA A 196 14.14 14.11 -27.89
C ALA A 196 12.90 13.27 -28.27
N ILE A 197 11.69 13.81 -28.03
CA ILE A 197 10.43 13.18 -28.44
C ILE A 197 10.35 13.07 -29.96
N ASP A 198 10.65 14.13 -30.67
CA ASP A 198 10.65 14.15 -32.14
C ASP A 198 11.71 13.21 -32.73
N ALA A 199 12.89 13.14 -32.12
CA ALA A 199 13.94 12.21 -32.52
C ALA A 199 13.47 10.75 -32.33
N PHE A 200 12.81 10.43 -31.22
CA PHE A 200 12.19 9.11 -31.00
C PHE A 200 11.15 8.78 -32.07
N ARG A 201 10.21 9.68 -32.34
CA ARG A 201 9.15 9.47 -33.34
C ARG A 201 9.72 9.31 -34.76
N LYS A 202 10.76 10.06 -35.11
CA LYS A 202 11.48 9.95 -36.42
C LYS A 202 12.20 8.61 -36.58
N ASN A 203 12.58 7.95 -35.46
CA ASN A 203 13.25 6.65 -35.46
C ASN A 203 12.26 5.47 -35.53
N ALA A 204 10.99 5.71 -35.73
CA ALA A 204 9.96 4.69 -35.87
C ALA A 204 10.20 3.80 -37.09
N LEU A 205 9.76 2.53 -37.02
CA LEU A 205 9.66 1.65 -38.17
C LEU A 205 8.70 2.25 -39.19
N ASN A 206 9.22 2.70 -40.32
CA ASN A 206 8.49 3.45 -41.33
C ASN A 206 8.95 3.06 -42.73
N PRO A 207 8.04 2.79 -43.70
CA PRO A 207 8.40 2.47 -45.05
C PRO A 207 9.28 3.54 -45.77
N ASN A 208 9.15 4.80 -45.33
CA ASN A 208 9.98 5.91 -45.87
C ASN A 208 11.40 5.91 -45.29
N HIS A 209 11.64 5.20 -44.18
CA HIS A 209 12.94 5.01 -43.54
C HIS A 209 13.11 3.52 -43.22
N PRO A 210 13.30 2.68 -44.25
CA PRO A 210 13.32 1.25 -44.05
C PRO A 210 14.54 0.84 -43.22
N CYS A 211 14.28 0.21 -42.09
CA CYS A 211 15.30 -0.39 -41.22
C CYS A 211 14.83 -1.74 -40.67
N GLN A 212 15.76 -2.57 -40.23
CA GLN A 212 15.48 -3.83 -39.60
C GLN A 212 15.99 -3.81 -38.17
N ARG A 213 15.18 -4.32 -37.23
CA ARG A 213 15.55 -4.52 -35.84
C ARG A 213 15.48 -5.99 -35.48
N GLY A 214 16.29 -6.41 -34.49
CA GLY A 214 16.20 -7.76 -33.91
C GLY A 214 16.71 -8.86 -34.82
N SER A 215 17.73 -8.59 -35.63
CA SER A 215 18.41 -9.62 -36.44
C SER A 215 19.14 -10.62 -35.54
N ALA A 216 19.35 -11.85 -36.06
CA ALA A 216 20.22 -12.82 -35.42
C ALA A 216 21.68 -12.39 -35.55
N GLN A 217 22.45 -12.57 -34.47
CA GLN A 217 23.89 -12.29 -34.42
C GLN A 217 24.65 -13.51 -33.96
N ASN A 218 25.78 -13.77 -34.59
CA ASN A 218 26.67 -14.88 -34.30
C ASN A 218 27.67 -14.51 -33.18
N PRO A 219 28.42 -15.49 -32.62
CA PRO A 219 29.37 -15.26 -31.53
C PRO A 219 30.44 -14.21 -31.80
N ASP A 220 30.76 -13.95 -33.06
CA ASP A 220 31.78 -13.01 -33.50
C ASP A 220 31.42 -11.53 -33.31
N ILE A 221 30.10 -11.20 -33.19
CA ILE A 221 29.65 -9.80 -33.06
C ILE A 221 28.71 -9.55 -31.86
N PHE A 222 28.02 -10.56 -31.34
CA PHE A 222 27.00 -10.37 -30.30
C PHE A 222 27.53 -9.64 -29.06
N PHE A 223 28.72 -9.99 -28.58
CA PHE A 223 29.32 -9.38 -27.40
C PHE A 223 29.65 -7.91 -27.64
N GLN A 224 30.28 -7.57 -28.76
CA GLN A 224 30.61 -6.19 -29.11
C GLN A 224 29.37 -5.30 -29.18
N VAL A 225 28.27 -5.80 -29.74
CA VAL A 225 27.02 -5.03 -29.82
C VAL A 225 26.41 -4.86 -28.43
N ARG A 226 26.52 -5.87 -27.54
CA ARG A 226 26.08 -5.73 -26.13
C ARG A 226 26.87 -4.65 -25.38
N GLU A 227 28.17 -4.51 -25.61
CA GLU A 227 29.02 -3.46 -25.01
C GLU A 227 28.77 -2.07 -25.59
N ALA A 228 28.32 -1.98 -26.82
CA ALA A 228 28.09 -0.68 -27.49
C ALA A 228 27.01 0.18 -26.84
N CYS A 229 26.17 -0.37 -25.98
CA CYS A 229 25.15 0.37 -25.24
C CYS A 229 25.69 1.06 -23.96
N ASN A 230 26.90 0.72 -23.48
CA ASN A 230 27.45 1.24 -22.22
C ASN A 230 27.38 2.76 -22.09
N PRO A 231 27.73 3.59 -23.10
CA PRO A 231 27.65 5.05 -22.98
C PRO A 231 26.26 5.59 -22.64
N TYR A 232 25.18 4.89 -23.02
CA TYR A 232 23.82 5.31 -22.67
C TYR A 232 23.52 5.08 -21.19
N TYR A 233 24.00 3.96 -20.63
CA TYR A 233 23.87 3.68 -19.19
C TYR A 233 24.76 4.58 -18.35
N ASP A 234 25.95 4.95 -18.83
CA ASP A 234 26.87 5.86 -18.16
C ASP A 234 26.29 7.29 -18.11
N ALA A 235 25.58 7.72 -19.15
CA ALA A 235 24.97 9.05 -19.23
C ALA A 235 23.64 9.15 -18.45
N LEU A 236 22.95 8.04 -18.24
CA LEU A 236 21.58 8.05 -17.73
C LEU A 236 21.43 8.65 -16.32
N PRO A 237 22.34 8.40 -15.34
CA PRO A 237 22.23 9.01 -14.01
C PRO A 237 22.21 10.54 -14.05
N ALA A 238 23.03 11.16 -14.90
CA ALA A 238 23.06 12.61 -15.05
C ALA A 238 21.75 13.14 -15.68
N ILE A 239 21.17 12.39 -16.61
CA ILE A 239 19.86 12.72 -17.21
C ILE A 239 18.74 12.62 -16.19
N VAL A 240 18.75 11.58 -15.36
CA VAL A 240 17.76 11.42 -14.25
C VAL A 240 17.88 12.59 -13.28
N GLN A 241 19.12 12.94 -12.87
CA GLN A 241 19.34 14.06 -11.96
C GLN A 241 18.91 15.39 -12.58
N GLU A 242 19.17 15.62 -13.88
CA GLU A 242 18.69 16.81 -14.59
C GLU A 242 17.16 16.99 -14.46
N TYR A 243 16.39 15.90 -14.63
CA TYR A 243 14.94 15.98 -14.50
C TYR A 243 14.48 16.07 -13.04
N MET A 244 15.18 15.45 -12.10
CA MET A 244 14.96 15.69 -10.67
C MET A 244 15.21 17.17 -10.32
N ASP A 245 16.27 17.79 -10.87
CA ASP A 245 16.58 19.20 -10.64
C ASP A 245 15.50 20.12 -11.23
N LYS A 246 14.94 19.81 -12.40
CA LYS A 246 13.80 20.54 -12.96
C LYS A 246 12.56 20.45 -12.07
N VAL A 247 12.30 19.27 -11.50
CA VAL A 247 11.22 19.09 -10.51
C VAL A 247 11.54 19.91 -9.26
N ASN A 248 12.74 19.81 -8.72
CA ASN A 248 13.18 20.55 -7.53
C ASN A 248 13.01 22.06 -7.70
N GLU A 249 13.41 22.60 -8.86
CA GLU A 249 13.26 24.01 -9.18
C GLU A 249 11.80 24.48 -9.21
N LYS A 250 10.91 23.63 -9.79
CA LYS A 250 9.48 23.97 -9.90
C LYS A 250 8.73 23.92 -8.59
N ILE A 251 9.08 22.98 -7.68
CA ILE A 251 8.28 22.70 -6.49
C ILE A 251 9.02 22.88 -5.17
N GLY A 252 10.30 23.24 -5.19
CA GLY A 252 11.09 23.53 -4.00
C GLY A 252 11.50 22.29 -3.19
N THR A 253 11.69 21.16 -3.85
CA THR A 253 12.18 19.89 -3.28
C THR A 253 13.70 19.76 -3.44
N ASP A 254 14.27 18.65 -2.99
CA ASP A 254 15.71 18.33 -3.11
C ASP A 254 15.95 16.88 -3.59
N TYR A 255 15.11 16.39 -4.49
CA TYR A 255 15.23 15.04 -5.03
C TYR A 255 16.61 14.80 -5.67
N LYS A 256 17.24 13.69 -5.26
CA LYS A 256 18.54 13.19 -5.76
C LYS A 256 18.45 11.70 -6.00
N LEU A 257 19.43 11.13 -6.70
CA LEU A 257 19.52 9.69 -6.91
C LEU A 257 19.54 8.91 -5.59
N PHE A 258 20.19 9.49 -4.58
CA PHE A 258 20.21 9.06 -3.18
C PHE A 258 20.04 10.30 -2.31
N ASN A 259 19.07 10.29 -1.40
CA ASN A 259 18.87 11.37 -0.43
C ASN A 259 19.23 10.91 0.97
N TYR A 260 20.00 11.71 1.66
CA TYR A 260 20.25 11.54 3.10
C TYR A 260 19.22 12.30 3.93
N TYR A 261 18.76 11.69 5.03
CA TYR A 261 17.94 12.31 6.06
C TYR A 261 18.40 11.90 7.46
N GLY A 262 18.54 12.84 8.40
CA GLY A 262 18.88 12.55 9.80
C GLY A 262 19.92 13.49 10.38
N ALA A 263 20.61 13.04 11.45
CA ALA A 263 21.66 13.80 12.10
C ALA A 263 22.85 14.05 11.14
N PRO A 264 23.38 15.28 11.03
CA PRO A 264 24.50 15.57 10.13
C PRO A 264 25.79 14.83 10.51
N ASP A 265 25.90 14.40 11.78
CA ASP A 265 27.00 13.63 12.33
C ASP A 265 26.55 12.19 12.70
N ALA A 266 25.69 11.60 11.90
CA ALA A 266 25.18 10.25 12.15
C ALA A 266 26.31 9.22 12.24
N GLU A 267 26.20 8.33 13.21
CA GLU A 267 27.12 7.21 13.43
C GLU A 267 26.55 5.88 12.93
N HIS A 268 25.22 5.77 12.83
CA HIS A 268 24.53 4.62 12.27
C HIS A 268 23.53 5.09 11.19
N VAL A 269 23.65 4.54 9.99
CA VAL A 269 22.79 4.87 8.85
C VAL A 269 22.08 3.61 8.34
N ILE A 270 20.77 3.74 8.11
CA ILE A 270 20.00 2.75 7.36
C ILE A 270 20.04 3.12 5.88
N ILE A 271 20.10 2.13 4.98
CA ILE A 271 19.91 2.30 3.53
C ILE A 271 18.70 1.48 3.13
N ALA A 272 17.70 2.12 2.51
CA ALA A 272 16.43 1.45 2.17
C ALA A 272 15.77 2.06 0.93
N MET A 273 14.80 1.32 0.36
CA MET A 273 13.92 1.75 -0.74
C MET A 273 12.45 1.68 -0.33
N GLY A 274 11.62 2.50 -0.98
CA GLY A 274 10.16 2.44 -0.87
C GLY A 274 9.60 3.04 0.41
N SER A 275 8.38 2.66 0.74
CA SER A 275 7.54 3.30 1.76
C SER A 275 8.09 3.24 3.19
N VAL A 276 8.97 2.30 3.50
CA VAL A 276 9.61 2.21 4.82
C VAL A 276 10.41 3.47 5.17
N ASN A 277 10.88 4.21 4.16
CA ASN A 277 11.64 5.43 4.38
C ASN A 277 10.86 6.47 5.18
N ASP A 278 9.54 6.58 4.96
CA ASP A 278 8.70 7.52 5.71
C ASP A 278 8.61 7.13 7.21
N THR A 279 8.43 5.83 7.51
CA THR A 279 8.50 5.33 8.89
C THR A 279 9.89 5.54 9.52
N ILE A 280 10.96 5.34 8.75
CA ILE A 280 12.34 5.55 9.22
C ILE A 280 12.57 7.03 9.53
N GLU A 281 12.16 7.96 8.64
CA GLU A 281 12.30 9.40 8.87
C GLU A 281 11.56 9.86 10.14
N GLU A 282 10.30 9.42 10.32
CA GLU A 282 9.53 9.74 11.52
C GLU A 282 10.19 9.19 12.80
N THR A 283 10.78 7.99 12.71
CA THR A 283 11.54 7.39 13.81
C THR A 283 12.87 8.14 14.07
N ILE A 284 13.55 8.60 13.01
CA ILE A 284 14.77 9.42 13.14
C ILE A 284 14.48 10.73 13.86
N ASP A 285 13.37 11.41 13.52
CA ASP A 285 12.99 12.66 14.20
C ASP A 285 12.86 12.46 15.71
N TYR A 286 12.22 11.36 16.12
CA TYR A 286 12.11 10.97 17.53
C TYR A 286 13.50 10.67 18.16
N LEU A 287 14.34 9.89 17.48
CA LEU A 287 15.66 9.50 18.00
C LEU A 287 16.65 10.67 18.07
N VAL A 288 16.66 11.53 17.05
CA VAL A 288 17.52 12.73 17.00
C VAL A 288 17.10 13.73 18.09
N ALA A 289 15.80 13.91 18.31
CA ALA A 289 15.29 14.72 19.43
C ALA A 289 15.75 14.16 20.80
N ALA A 290 15.98 12.84 20.90
CA ALA A 290 16.55 12.17 22.06
C ALA A 290 18.10 12.17 22.08
N GLY A 291 18.76 12.88 21.16
CA GLY A 291 20.23 13.01 21.09
C GLY A 291 20.93 11.84 20.41
N LYS A 292 20.22 10.97 19.70
CA LYS A 292 20.84 9.85 18.94
C LYS A 292 21.38 10.35 17.59
N LYS A 293 22.52 9.79 17.17
CA LYS A 293 23.21 10.13 15.91
C LYS A 293 22.90 9.10 14.84
N VAL A 294 21.70 9.20 14.27
CA VAL A 294 21.16 8.25 13.30
C VAL A 294 20.66 8.96 12.03
N GLY A 295 20.64 8.22 10.92
CA GLY A 295 20.16 8.73 9.65
C GLY A 295 19.78 7.61 8.69
N VAL A 296 19.18 8.00 7.55
CA VAL A 296 18.81 7.11 6.46
C VAL A 296 19.31 7.66 5.13
N VAL A 297 19.76 6.78 4.24
CA VAL A 297 19.93 7.06 2.82
C VAL A 297 18.78 6.39 2.07
N LYS A 298 17.95 7.22 1.44
CA LYS A 298 16.85 6.78 0.57
C LYS A 298 17.39 6.53 -0.83
N VAL A 299 17.24 5.30 -1.35
CA VAL A 299 17.63 4.93 -2.70
C VAL A 299 16.45 5.21 -3.64
N ARG A 300 16.61 6.16 -4.57
CA ARG A 300 15.62 6.44 -5.62
C ARG A 300 16.00 5.80 -6.95
N LEU A 301 17.19 6.06 -7.47
CA LEU A 301 17.66 5.36 -8.67
C LEU A 301 18.38 4.08 -8.28
N TYR A 302 17.68 2.95 -8.40
CA TYR A 302 18.25 1.64 -8.10
C TYR A 302 19.07 1.07 -9.27
N ARG A 303 18.67 1.37 -10.52
CA ARG A 303 19.42 1.02 -11.75
C ARG A 303 19.41 2.18 -12.74
N PRO A 304 20.56 2.57 -13.28
CA PRO A 304 21.92 2.16 -12.90
C PRO A 304 22.26 2.51 -11.46
N PHE A 305 23.01 1.64 -10.76
CA PHE A 305 23.44 1.89 -9.38
C PHE A 305 24.70 2.77 -9.37
N VAL A 306 24.61 3.97 -8.83
CA VAL A 306 25.68 4.97 -8.87
C VAL A 306 26.46 4.98 -7.56
N ALA A 307 27.57 4.21 -7.50
CA ALA A 307 28.36 4.05 -6.29
C ALA A 307 28.89 5.39 -5.72
N SER A 308 29.37 6.31 -6.58
CA SER A 308 29.85 7.62 -6.12
C SER A 308 28.79 8.45 -5.45
N ALA A 309 27.57 8.49 -6.04
CA ALA A 309 26.46 9.23 -5.47
C ALA A 309 25.99 8.64 -4.11
N LEU A 310 26.04 7.31 -3.96
CA LEU A 310 25.79 6.67 -2.66
C LEU A 310 26.85 7.09 -1.63
N VAL A 311 28.14 7.03 -1.97
CA VAL A 311 29.25 7.41 -1.08
C VAL A 311 29.12 8.89 -0.65
N ASP A 312 28.75 9.77 -1.57
CA ASP A 312 28.55 11.20 -1.30
C ASP A 312 27.36 11.48 -0.39
N ALA A 313 26.32 10.63 -0.43
CA ALA A 313 25.15 10.75 0.42
C ALA A 313 25.36 10.29 1.87
N ILE A 314 26.39 9.47 2.14
CA ILE A 314 26.65 8.92 3.48
C ILE A 314 27.54 9.90 4.28
N PRO A 315 27.13 10.35 5.49
CA PRO A 315 27.99 11.18 6.36
C PRO A 315 29.34 10.52 6.71
N ASP A 316 30.40 11.31 6.75
CA ASP A 316 31.76 10.82 7.04
C ASP A 316 31.92 10.21 8.45
N THR A 317 31.02 10.53 9.36
CA THR A 317 31.00 10.07 10.75
C THR A 317 30.44 8.65 10.94
N VAL A 318 29.94 8.02 9.88
CA VAL A 318 29.26 6.74 9.94
C VAL A 318 30.21 5.61 10.37
N LYS A 319 29.80 4.88 11.40
CA LYS A 319 30.52 3.74 11.99
C LYS A 319 29.86 2.39 11.67
N GLN A 320 28.57 2.40 11.30
CA GLN A 320 27.80 1.22 10.95
C GLN A 320 26.73 1.57 9.91
N ILE A 321 26.49 0.64 8.99
CA ILE A 321 25.43 0.72 8.00
C ILE A 321 24.52 -0.51 8.15
N SER A 322 23.21 -0.32 8.13
CA SER A 322 22.22 -1.39 8.06
C SER A 322 21.44 -1.24 6.76
N VAL A 323 21.45 -2.25 5.90
CA VAL A 323 20.68 -2.25 4.65
C VAL A 323 19.40 -3.03 4.87
N LEU A 324 18.26 -2.42 4.59
CA LEU A 324 16.95 -3.05 4.69
C LEU A 324 16.43 -3.42 3.30
N ASP A 325 16.23 -4.71 3.09
CA ASP A 325 15.67 -5.27 1.86
C ASP A 325 14.25 -5.80 2.11
N ARG A 326 13.29 -5.36 1.29
CA ARG A 326 11.90 -5.84 1.33
C ARG A 326 11.72 -7.06 0.44
N THR A 327 12.59 -8.04 0.63
CA THR A 327 12.59 -9.30 -0.12
C THR A 327 13.35 -10.39 0.62
N LYS A 328 13.23 -11.61 0.13
CA LYS A 328 14.08 -12.74 0.52
C LYS A 328 14.53 -13.45 -0.76
N GLU A 329 15.84 -13.51 -0.99
CA GLU A 329 16.47 -14.28 -2.07
C GLU A 329 17.08 -15.57 -1.50
N PRO A 330 16.35 -16.72 -1.55
CA PRO A 330 16.85 -17.97 -0.96
C PRO A 330 18.14 -18.43 -1.61
N GLY A 331 19.15 -18.77 -0.78
CA GLY A 331 20.44 -19.26 -1.24
C GLY A 331 21.46 -18.19 -1.64
N SER A 332 21.09 -16.90 -1.59
CA SER A 332 22.03 -15.79 -1.78
C SER A 332 22.88 -15.53 -0.52
N LEU A 333 24.04 -14.89 -0.70
CA LEU A 333 24.89 -14.42 0.40
C LEU A 333 24.29 -13.23 1.16
N GLY A 334 23.35 -12.53 0.56
CA GLY A 334 22.60 -11.40 1.08
C GLY A 334 21.53 -10.98 0.10
N GLU A 335 20.67 -10.08 0.52
CA GLU A 335 19.60 -9.57 -0.32
C GLU A 335 20.15 -8.58 -1.37
N PRO A 336 19.46 -8.32 -2.48
CA PRO A 336 20.02 -7.61 -3.62
C PRO A 336 20.53 -6.19 -3.34
N LEU A 337 19.79 -5.36 -2.58
CA LEU A 337 20.27 -4.01 -2.24
C LEU A 337 21.51 -4.07 -1.36
N TYR A 338 21.52 -4.97 -0.36
CA TYR A 338 22.69 -5.17 0.48
C TYR A 338 23.93 -5.53 -0.36
N LEU A 339 23.82 -6.44 -1.31
CA LEU A 339 24.94 -6.84 -2.18
C LEU A 339 25.44 -5.67 -3.03
N ASP A 340 24.54 -4.87 -3.58
CA ASP A 340 24.89 -3.67 -4.36
C ASP A 340 25.60 -2.62 -3.48
N VAL A 341 25.13 -2.40 -2.25
CA VAL A 341 25.77 -1.47 -1.28
C VAL A 341 27.16 -1.95 -0.91
N VAL A 342 27.33 -3.24 -0.58
CA VAL A 342 28.64 -3.81 -0.27
C VAL A 342 29.62 -3.62 -1.44
N ALA A 343 29.17 -3.90 -2.68
CA ALA A 343 29.99 -3.73 -3.86
C ALA A 343 30.35 -2.25 -4.10
N ALA A 344 29.38 -1.33 -3.93
CA ALA A 344 29.57 0.10 -4.12
C ALA A 344 30.53 0.74 -3.11
N LEU A 345 30.55 0.25 -1.88
CA LEU A 345 31.39 0.81 -0.80
C LEU A 345 32.81 0.20 -0.76
N LYS A 346 33.03 -0.90 -1.49
CA LYS A 346 34.34 -1.55 -1.56
C LYS A 346 35.40 -0.63 -2.15
N GLY A 347 36.54 -0.48 -1.45
CA GLY A 347 37.63 0.39 -1.85
C GLY A 347 37.39 1.90 -1.66
N THR A 348 36.29 2.28 -1.02
CA THR A 348 35.97 3.67 -0.64
C THR A 348 36.39 3.97 0.80
N LYS A 349 36.14 5.21 1.26
CA LYS A 349 36.32 5.59 2.67
C LYS A 349 35.52 4.72 3.66
N PHE A 350 34.50 4.01 3.22
CA PHE A 350 33.65 3.11 4.00
C PHE A 350 33.99 1.62 3.87
N ASP A 351 35.09 1.27 3.19
CA ASP A 351 35.46 -0.14 2.93
C ASP A 351 35.54 -1.01 4.20
N GLN A 352 35.90 -0.43 5.33
CA GLN A 352 35.98 -1.12 6.62
C GLN A 352 34.80 -0.91 7.54
N THR A 353 33.79 -0.14 7.10
CA THR A 353 32.57 0.08 7.88
C THR A 353 31.73 -1.20 7.92
N PRO A 354 31.31 -1.70 9.09
CA PRO A 354 30.42 -2.84 9.18
C PRO A 354 29.09 -2.57 8.46
N ILE A 355 28.72 -3.49 7.56
CA ILE A 355 27.45 -3.42 6.81
C ILE A 355 26.62 -4.63 7.20
N PHE A 356 25.43 -4.38 7.77
CA PHE A 356 24.48 -5.40 8.21
C PHE A 356 23.33 -5.50 7.19
N THR A 357 22.74 -6.69 7.06
CA THR A 357 21.62 -6.95 6.15
C THR A 357 20.37 -7.34 6.94
N GLY A 358 19.27 -6.64 6.70
CA GLY A 358 17.97 -6.86 7.35
C GLY A 358 16.85 -7.12 6.36
N ARG A 359 16.05 -8.16 6.60
CA ARG A 359 14.83 -8.45 5.87
C ARG A 359 13.62 -7.93 6.62
N TYR A 360 12.71 -7.30 5.90
CA TYR A 360 11.49 -6.72 6.48
C TYR A 360 10.33 -6.72 5.48
N GLY A 361 9.11 -6.57 5.96
CA GLY A 361 7.97 -6.10 5.19
C GLY A 361 7.45 -6.98 4.06
N LEU A 362 7.90 -8.27 3.96
CA LEU A 362 7.43 -9.19 2.93
C LEU A 362 5.91 -9.35 3.01
N GLY A 363 5.25 -9.32 1.85
CA GLY A 363 3.80 -9.41 1.78
C GLY A 363 3.09 -8.32 2.61
N SER A 364 3.62 -7.09 2.63
CA SER A 364 3.13 -5.95 3.41
C SER A 364 3.10 -6.16 4.93
N LYS A 365 3.92 -7.08 5.48
CA LYS A 365 4.08 -7.17 6.93
C LYS A 365 4.40 -5.82 7.53
N ASP A 366 3.70 -5.44 8.59
CA ASP A 366 3.82 -4.12 9.20
C ASP A 366 5.24 -3.84 9.70
N THR A 367 5.71 -2.60 9.50
CA THR A 367 7.03 -2.14 9.94
C THR A 367 6.86 -0.90 10.82
N THR A 368 7.03 -1.10 12.12
CA THR A 368 6.73 -0.08 13.15
C THR A 368 7.97 0.72 13.56
N PRO A 369 7.80 1.92 14.14
CA PRO A 369 8.91 2.69 14.71
C PRO A 369 9.76 1.90 15.72
N ALA A 370 9.15 1.06 16.58
CA ALA A 370 9.89 0.22 17.53
C ALA A 370 10.82 -0.77 16.82
N GLN A 371 10.42 -1.30 15.67
CA GLN A 371 11.27 -2.16 14.85
C GLN A 371 12.46 -1.40 14.25
N ILE A 372 12.24 -0.16 13.80
CA ILE A 372 13.32 0.70 13.29
C ILE A 372 14.27 1.09 14.40
N VAL A 373 13.80 1.37 15.61
CA VAL A 373 14.67 1.57 16.79
C VAL A 373 15.55 0.35 17.03
N ALA A 374 14.98 -0.86 16.99
CA ALA A 374 15.75 -2.09 17.16
C ALA A 374 16.84 -2.27 16.09
N VAL A 375 16.62 -1.81 14.85
CA VAL A 375 17.67 -1.80 13.81
C VAL A 375 18.81 -0.86 14.19
N TYR A 376 18.53 0.35 14.68
CA TYR A 376 19.58 1.29 15.12
C TYR A 376 20.30 0.82 16.37
N GLU A 377 19.68 0.04 17.23
CA GLU A 377 20.30 -0.53 18.43
C GLU A 377 21.07 -1.84 18.17
N ASN A 378 20.87 -2.46 17.00
CA ASN A 378 21.55 -3.71 16.64
C ASN A 378 23.01 -3.46 16.30
N THR A 379 23.90 -3.96 17.13
CA THR A 379 25.37 -3.91 16.93
C THR A 379 26.02 -5.28 16.74
N THR A 380 25.24 -6.36 16.78
CA THR A 380 25.76 -7.73 16.85
C THR A 380 25.28 -8.64 15.75
N LYS A 381 23.99 -8.62 15.42
CA LYS A 381 23.40 -9.49 14.38
C LYS A 381 23.64 -8.90 12.99
N LYS A 382 24.65 -9.41 12.30
CA LYS A 382 25.02 -8.97 10.95
C LYS A 382 23.95 -9.28 9.90
N GLN A 383 23.19 -10.36 10.12
CA GLN A 383 22.02 -10.72 9.34
C GLN A 383 20.81 -10.82 10.29
N PHE A 384 19.73 -10.15 9.97
CA PHE A 384 18.58 -10.08 10.87
C PHE A 384 17.24 -9.96 10.12
N THR A 385 16.16 -10.15 10.87
CA THR A 385 14.77 -9.90 10.44
C THR A 385 14.07 -8.99 11.44
N ILE A 386 13.12 -8.19 10.98
CA ILE A 386 12.16 -7.44 11.80
C ILE A 386 10.73 -7.72 11.32
N GLY A 387 9.75 -7.53 12.21
CA GLY A 387 8.33 -7.74 11.93
C GLY A 387 7.82 -9.16 12.14
N ILE A 388 8.69 -10.12 12.44
CA ILE A 388 8.34 -11.53 12.73
C ILE A 388 9.12 -12.03 13.95
N VAL A 389 8.69 -13.15 14.50
CA VAL A 389 9.44 -13.91 15.51
C VAL A 389 10.02 -15.15 14.83
N ASP A 390 11.32 -15.10 14.52
CA ASP A 390 12.04 -16.22 13.93
C ASP A 390 12.75 -17.02 15.03
N ASP A 391 12.08 -18.04 15.51
CA ASP A 391 12.54 -19.01 16.50
C ASP A 391 13.16 -20.27 15.88
N VAL A 392 13.30 -20.30 14.54
CA VAL A 392 13.91 -21.40 13.79
C VAL A 392 15.38 -21.09 13.46
N THR A 393 15.65 -19.90 12.89
CA THR A 393 17.02 -19.46 12.56
C THR A 393 17.52 -18.33 13.47
N ASN A 394 16.67 -17.85 14.38
CA ASN A 394 16.97 -16.84 15.40
C ASN A 394 17.53 -15.52 14.86
N LEU A 395 17.01 -15.08 13.70
CA LEU A 395 17.43 -13.83 13.04
C LEU A 395 16.66 -12.60 13.53
N SER A 396 15.52 -12.75 14.19
CA SER A 396 14.73 -11.61 14.64
C SER A 396 15.45 -10.76 15.67
N LEU A 397 15.33 -9.44 15.53
CA LEU A 397 15.77 -8.50 16.56
C LEU A 397 14.75 -8.48 17.71
N GLU A 398 15.25 -8.32 18.92
CA GLU A 398 14.41 -8.05 20.09
C GLU A 398 13.86 -6.63 20.01
N LEU A 399 12.58 -6.49 20.33
CA LEU A 399 11.90 -5.20 20.28
C LEU A 399 11.78 -4.61 21.68
N GLY A 400 11.97 -3.31 21.79
CA GLY A 400 11.59 -2.53 22.96
C GLY A 400 10.07 -2.37 23.10
N ALA A 401 9.65 -1.48 24.00
CA ALA A 401 8.25 -1.15 24.17
C ALA A 401 7.64 -0.57 22.86
N PRO A 402 6.35 -0.79 22.60
CA PRO A 402 5.66 -0.15 21.48
C PRO A 402 5.84 1.37 21.50
N LEU A 403 6.20 1.93 20.35
CA LEU A 403 6.50 3.35 20.18
C LEU A 403 5.50 3.98 19.20
N VAL A 404 4.94 5.11 19.58
CA VAL A 404 4.09 5.95 18.72
C VAL A 404 4.89 7.23 18.40
N THR A 405 5.18 7.43 17.13
CA THR A 405 5.94 8.58 16.62
C THR A 405 5.09 9.54 15.80
N THR A 406 3.82 9.22 15.62
CA THR A 406 2.85 10.07 14.91
C THR A 406 2.90 11.50 15.47
N PRO A 407 2.95 12.55 14.63
CA PRO A 407 3.04 13.93 15.09
C PRO A 407 1.94 14.30 16.09
N GLU A 408 2.29 15.06 17.11
CA GLU A 408 1.34 15.56 18.12
C GLU A 408 0.19 16.31 17.46
N GLY A 409 -1.05 16.03 17.91
CA GLY A 409 -2.27 16.58 17.34
C GLY A 409 -2.82 15.78 16.15
N THR A 410 -2.20 14.68 15.77
CA THR A 410 -2.75 13.74 14.79
C THR A 410 -3.88 12.93 15.43
N VAL A 411 -5.03 12.88 14.75
CA VAL A 411 -6.17 12.04 15.15
C VAL A 411 -6.10 10.73 14.38
N ASN A 412 -6.05 9.61 15.10
CA ASN A 412 -5.98 8.26 14.58
C ASN A 412 -7.35 7.58 14.72
N CYS A 413 -7.93 7.12 13.59
CA CYS A 413 -9.22 6.45 13.59
C CYS A 413 -9.11 5.07 12.93
N LYS A 414 -9.77 4.07 13.53
CA LYS A 414 -9.81 2.71 13.00
C LYS A 414 -11.25 2.21 12.88
N PHE A 415 -11.55 1.55 11.76
CA PHE A 415 -12.90 1.06 11.47
C PHE A 415 -12.83 -0.42 11.10
N TRP A 416 -13.66 -1.22 11.76
CA TRP A 416 -13.80 -2.65 11.53
C TRP A 416 -15.11 -2.92 10.78
N GLY A 417 -15.00 -3.45 9.58
CA GLY A 417 -16.14 -3.73 8.71
C GLY A 417 -16.06 -5.10 8.06
N LEU A 418 -17.16 -5.51 7.45
CA LEU A 418 -17.25 -6.73 6.65
C LEU A 418 -16.93 -6.42 5.19
N GLY A 419 -16.17 -7.27 4.54
CA GLY A 419 -15.89 -7.14 3.11
C GLY A 419 -17.18 -7.02 2.29
N ALA A 420 -17.24 -6.00 1.44
CA ALA A 420 -18.40 -5.62 0.62
C ALA A 420 -19.59 -4.97 1.36
N ASP A 421 -19.47 -4.61 2.65
CA ASP A 421 -20.51 -3.87 3.38
C ASP A 421 -20.54 -2.35 3.07
N GLY A 422 -19.56 -1.85 2.33
CA GLY A 422 -19.42 -0.44 1.97
C GLY A 422 -18.60 0.41 2.95
N THR A 423 -18.09 -0.16 4.05
CA THR A 423 -17.26 0.54 5.05
C THR A 423 -16.04 1.20 4.42
N VAL A 424 -15.30 0.47 3.59
CA VAL A 424 -14.09 1.00 2.90
C VAL A 424 -14.45 2.18 1.99
N GLY A 425 -15.54 2.08 1.21
CA GLY A 425 -16.00 3.16 0.34
C GLY A 425 -16.39 4.42 1.12
N ALA A 426 -17.09 4.27 2.26
CA ALA A 426 -17.44 5.37 3.15
C ALA A 426 -16.19 6.05 3.74
N ASN A 427 -15.20 5.26 4.16
CA ASN A 427 -13.95 5.78 4.73
C ASN A 427 -13.07 6.47 3.67
N LYS A 428 -13.02 5.94 2.43
CA LYS A 428 -12.41 6.66 1.29
C LYS A 428 -13.08 8.01 1.03
N ASN A 429 -14.41 8.08 1.13
CA ASN A 429 -15.14 9.33 1.01
C ASN A 429 -14.85 10.26 2.20
N SER A 430 -14.81 9.76 3.44
CA SER A 430 -14.50 10.54 4.63
C SER A 430 -13.14 11.22 4.54
N ILE A 431 -12.09 10.46 4.17
CA ILE A 431 -10.73 11.01 4.08
C ILE A 431 -10.62 12.06 2.95
N LYS A 432 -11.35 11.90 1.83
CA LYS A 432 -11.43 12.90 0.77
C LYS A 432 -12.18 14.15 1.23
N ILE A 433 -13.28 14.01 1.96
CA ILE A 433 -14.02 15.15 2.53
C ILE A 433 -13.09 15.96 3.43
N ILE A 434 -12.37 15.32 4.33
CA ILE A 434 -11.45 15.99 5.26
C ILE A 434 -10.29 16.63 4.48
N GLY A 435 -9.61 15.85 3.64
CA GLY A 435 -8.43 16.31 2.91
C GLY A 435 -8.72 17.46 1.94
N ASP A 436 -9.79 17.37 1.15
CA ASP A 436 -10.09 18.36 0.12
C ASP A 436 -10.76 19.64 0.67
N ASN A 437 -11.34 19.60 1.88
CA ASN A 437 -12.12 20.72 2.43
C ASN A 437 -11.54 21.32 3.73
N THR A 438 -10.37 20.89 4.16
CA THR A 438 -9.65 21.43 5.31
C THR A 438 -8.19 21.70 4.97
N ASP A 439 -7.48 22.40 5.85
CA ASP A 439 -6.02 22.58 5.80
C ASP A 439 -5.23 21.37 6.36
N MET A 440 -5.93 20.35 6.89
CA MET A 440 -5.30 19.16 7.46
C MET A 440 -4.62 18.31 6.40
N TYR A 441 -3.49 17.72 6.77
CA TYR A 441 -2.96 16.55 6.11
C TYR A 441 -3.86 15.36 6.41
N ALA A 442 -3.99 14.47 5.44
CA ALA A 442 -4.86 13.30 5.53
C ALA A 442 -4.13 12.09 4.96
N GLN A 443 -4.21 10.97 5.67
CA GLN A 443 -3.66 9.67 5.24
C GLN A 443 -4.70 8.59 5.56
N ALA A 444 -4.92 7.68 4.63
CA ALA A 444 -5.73 6.49 4.86
C ALA A 444 -5.07 5.26 4.25
N TYR A 445 -5.13 4.16 5.00
CA TYR A 445 -4.73 2.84 4.55
C TYR A 445 -5.85 1.84 4.84
N PHE A 446 -6.03 0.88 3.93
CA PHE A 446 -7.08 -0.13 4.04
C PHE A 446 -6.44 -1.51 4.05
N ASP A 447 -6.65 -2.22 5.15
CA ASP A 447 -6.24 -3.60 5.29
C ASP A 447 -7.40 -4.53 4.91
N TYR A 448 -7.13 -5.42 3.96
CA TYR A 448 -8.11 -6.32 3.38
C TYR A 448 -7.75 -7.77 3.70
N ASP A 449 -8.75 -8.57 4.03
CA ASP A 449 -8.60 -10.02 3.91
C ASP A 449 -8.46 -10.39 2.42
N SER A 450 -7.51 -11.27 2.09
CA SER A 450 -7.32 -11.79 0.73
C SER A 450 -8.55 -12.57 0.21
N LYS A 451 -9.46 -12.96 1.08
CA LYS A 451 -10.74 -13.59 0.76
C LYS A 451 -11.73 -12.55 0.23
N LYS A 452 -12.31 -12.80 -0.94
CA LYS A 452 -13.16 -11.80 -1.62
C LYS A 452 -14.49 -11.51 -0.93
N SER A 453 -15.07 -12.44 -0.20
CA SER A 453 -16.36 -12.26 0.47
C SER A 453 -16.30 -12.72 1.93
N GLY A 454 -16.96 -11.95 2.82
CA GLY A 454 -17.05 -12.25 4.22
C GLY A 454 -15.75 -12.12 5.00
N GLY A 455 -14.69 -11.56 4.38
CA GLY A 455 -13.46 -11.20 5.08
C GLY A 455 -13.63 -9.94 5.91
N VAL A 456 -12.85 -9.80 6.97
CA VAL A 456 -12.79 -8.56 7.74
C VAL A 456 -12.02 -7.49 6.96
N THR A 457 -12.44 -6.24 7.07
CA THR A 457 -11.71 -5.07 6.58
C THR A 457 -11.41 -4.12 7.71
N MET A 458 -10.20 -3.58 7.71
CA MET A 458 -9.79 -2.56 8.67
C MET A 458 -9.37 -1.31 7.91
N SER A 459 -10.00 -0.18 8.24
CA SER A 459 -9.62 1.12 7.69
C SER A 459 -8.86 1.91 8.73
N HIS A 460 -7.70 2.43 8.36
CA HIS A 460 -6.83 3.25 9.20
C HIS A 460 -6.79 4.66 8.64
N LEU A 461 -7.31 5.63 9.37
CA LEU A 461 -7.36 7.04 8.95
C LEU A 461 -6.56 7.90 9.92
N ARG A 462 -5.69 8.75 9.39
CA ARG A 462 -4.94 9.76 10.13
C ARG A 462 -5.18 11.14 9.53
N PHE A 463 -5.35 12.13 10.38
CA PHE A 463 -5.44 13.52 9.95
C PHE A 463 -4.93 14.46 11.04
N GLY A 464 -4.30 15.56 10.61
CA GLY A 464 -3.70 16.54 11.50
C GLY A 464 -3.09 17.70 10.73
N HIS A 465 -2.59 18.69 11.47
CA HIS A 465 -2.01 19.91 10.89
C HIS A 465 -0.52 19.80 10.57
N LYS A 466 0.10 18.64 10.80
CA LYS A 466 1.50 18.36 10.46
C LYS A 466 1.56 17.24 9.40
N PRO A 467 2.59 17.22 8.54
CA PRO A 467 2.79 16.13 7.59
C PRO A 467 2.81 14.76 8.28
N ILE A 468 2.17 13.77 7.67
CA ILE A 468 2.02 12.42 8.20
C ILE A 468 2.91 11.49 7.38
N LYS A 469 3.91 10.89 8.01
CA LYS A 469 4.86 9.92 7.44
C LYS A 469 4.66 8.50 8.01
N SER A 470 3.56 8.27 8.73
CA SER A 470 3.27 7.04 9.45
C SER A 470 2.73 5.98 8.50
N THR A 471 3.61 5.30 7.75
CA THR A 471 3.24 4.23 6.80
C THR A 471 3.02 2.87 7.47
N TYR A 472 2.90 2.83 8.80
CA TYR A 472 2.55 1.65 9.61
C TYR A 472 1.08 1.69 10.06
N LEU A 473 0.54 0.54 10.48
CA LEU A 473 -0.84 0.42 10.94
C LEU A 473 -1.09 1.21 12.23
N ILE A 474 -2.35 1.61 12.45
CA ILE A 474 -2.75 2.26 13.70
C ILE A 474 -2.90 1.18 14.78
N HIS A 475 -2.05 1.26 15.80
CA HIS A 475 -2.09 0.40 17.00
C HIS A 475 -2.57 1.16 18.24
N LYS A 476 -2.66 2.50 18.17
CA LYS A 476 -3.26 3.36 19.18
C LYS A 476 -4.16 4.39 18.51
N ALA A 477 -5.47 4.28 18.76
CA ALA A 477 -6.51 5.04 18.10
C ALA A 477 -7.22 5.99 19.05
N ASN A 478 -7.60 7.18 18.57
CA ASN A 478 -8.48 8.10 19.26
C ASN A 478 -9.96 7.70 19.10
N PHE A 479 -10.26 7.04 17.97
CA PHE A 479 -11.61 6.60 17.60
C PHE A 479 -11.55 5.19 17.00
N VAL A 480 -12.40 4.28 17.49
CA VAL A 480 -12.61 2.96 16.90
C VAL A 480 -14.11 2.77 16.63
N ALA A 481 -14.45 2.32 15.42
CA ALA A 481 -15.80 1.92 15.07
C ALA A 481 -15.87 0.44 14.70
N CYS A 482 -16.86 -0.26 15.23
CA CYS A 482 -17.20 -1.62 14.88
C CYS A 482 -18.55 -1.63 14.14
N HIS A 483 -18.52 -1.91 12.84
CA HIS A 483 -19.71 -1.88 11.99
C HIS A 483 -20.50 -3.20 12.04
N ASN A 484 -19.88 -4.30 12.46
CA ASN A 484 -20.54 -5.59 12.63
C ASN A 484 -20.45 -6.04 14.10
N PRO A 485 -21.56 -6.11 14.86
CA PRO A 485 -21.52 -6.41 16.27
C PRO A 485 -20.98 -7.81 16.59
N ALA A 486 -21.03 -8.76 15.64
CA ALA A 486 -20.44 -10.09 15.82
C ALA A 486 -18.91 -10.08 15.98
N TYR A 487 -18.25 -8.97 15.61
CA TYR A 487 -16.79 -8.86 15.70
C TYR A 487 -16.27 -8.58 17.10
N ILE A 488 -17.13 -8.06 17.99
CA ILE A 488 -16.70 -7.65 19.33
C ILE A 488 -16.15 -8.81 20.19
N ARG A 489 -16.56 -10.06 19.90
CA ARG A 489 -16.05 -11.28 20.55
C ARG A 489 -14.89 -11.93 19.81
N LYS A 490 -14.72 -11.61 18.51
CA LYS A 490 -13.77 -12.30 17.62
C LYS A 490 -12.42 -11.61 17.51
N TYR A 491 -12.38 -10.28 17.67
CA TYR A 491 -11.20 -9.47 17.39
C TYR A 491 -10.87 -8.52 18.52
N ASN A 492 -9.57 -8.31 18.75
CA ASN A 492 -9.07 -7.28 19.65
C ASN A 492 -9.16 -5.91 18.95
N MET A 493 -10.16 -5.09 19.29
CA MET A 493 -10.35 -3.78 18.68
C MET A 493 -10.45 -2.64 19.68
N VAL A 494 -11.11 -2.87 20.83
CA VAL A 494 -11.29 -1.83 21.85
C VAL A 494 -9.98 -1.54 22.58
N GLN A 495 -9.13 -2.55 22.74
CA GLN A 495 -7.81 -2.47 23.38
C GLN A 495 -6.80 -1.60 22.60
N GLU A 496 -7.14 -1.22 21.38
CA GLU A 496 -6.34 -0.28 20.56
C GLU A 496 -6.66 1.19 20.87
N LEU A 497 -7.69 1.49 21.64
CA LEU A 497 -8.02 2.86 22.02
C LEU A 497 -7.02 3.45 23.04
N VAL A 498 -6.76 4.75 22.89
CA VAL A 498 -6.07 5.53 23.93
C VAL A 498 -7.03 5.83 25.07
N ASP A 499 -6.49 6.20 26.24
CA ASP A 499 -7.31 6.62 27.39
C ASP A 499 -8.24 7.78 27.00
N GLY A 500 -9.51 7.68 27.35
CA GLY A 500 -10.53 8.66 26.99
C GLY A 500 -10.93 8.68 25.51
N GLY A 501 -10.45 7.72 24.72
CA GLY A 501 -10.83 7.54 23.33
C GLY A 501 -12.32 7.23 23.13
N THR A 502 -12.76 7.20 21.88
CA THR A 502 -14.18 7.00 21.53
C THR A 502 -14.38 5.66 20.85
N PHE A 503 -15.33 4.86 21.33
CA PHE A 503 -15.78 3.62 20.71
C PHE A 503 -17.22 3.75 20.20
N LEU A 504 -17.44 3.41 18.91
CA LEU A 504 -18.76 3.34 18.30
C LEU A 504 -19.07 1.90 17.89
N LEU A 505 -20.15 1.34 18.41
CA LEU A 505 -20.64 0.00 18.05
C LEU A 505 -21.95 0.08 17.29
N ASN A 506 -22.00 -0.45 16.09
CA ASN A 506 -23.26 -0.64 15.36
C ASN A 506 -23.98 -1.86 15.89
N CYS A 507 -25.03 -1.67 16.68
CA CYS A 507 -25.83 -2.76 17.23
C CYS A 507 -27.23 -2.25 17.63
N PRO A 508 -28.25 -3.15 17.69
CA PRO A 508 -29.59 -2.82 18.18
C PRO A 508 -29.71 -2.90 19.71
N TRP A 509 -28.64 -3.22 20.44
CA TRP A 509 -28.66 -3.63 21.84
C TRP A 509 -28.96 -2.46 22.79
N ASN A 510 -29.91 -2.73 23.71
CA ASN A 510 -30.12 -1.90 24.89
C ASN A 510 -29.07 -2.19 25.99
N MET A 511 -29.14 -1.53 27.14
CA MET A 511 -28.14 -1.68 28.20
C MET A 511 -28.07 -3.10 28.78
N GLU A 512 -29.20 -3.79 28.93
CA GLU A 512 -29.26 -5.16 29.42
C GLU A 512 -28.66 -6.16 28.43
N GLU A 513 -28.92 -5.94 27.12
CA GLU A 513 -28.34 -6.74 26.04
C GLU A 513 -26.85 -6.47 25.89
N LEU A 514 -26.38 -5.22 26.05
CA LEU A 514 -24.97 -4.89 26.07
C LEU A 514 -24.22 -5.62 27.18
N GLU A 515 -24.85 -5.72 28.38
CA GLU A 515 -24.30 -6.49 29.53
C GLU A 515 -24.07 -7.95 29.17
N GLN A 516 -24.95 -8.54 28.36
CA GLN A 516 -24.89 -9.95 27.97
C GLN A 516 -23.96 -10.21 26.79
N HIS A 517 -23.90 -9.28 25.83
CA HIS A 517 -23.17 -9.49 24.57
C HIS A 517 -21.71 -9.04 24.61
N LEU A 518 -21.38 -8.04 25.42
CA LEU A 518 -19.99 -7.56 25.53
C LEU A 518 -19.14 -8.52 26.37
N PRO A 519 -17.95 -8.95 25.86
CA PRO A 519 -17.00 -9.71 26.66
C PRO A 519 -16.52 -8.96 27.90
N GLY A 520 -16.19 -9.70 28.95
CA GLY A 520 -15.74 -9.10 30.21
C GLY A 520 -14.49 -8.25 30.07
N GLN A 521 -13.51 -8.67 29.28
CA GLN A 521 -12.29 -7.89 29.00
C GLN A 521 -12.59 -6.58 28.24
N VAL A 522 -13.58 -6.55 27.35
CA VAL A 522 -14.01 -5.35 26.64
C VAL A 522 -14.70 -4.37 27.62
N LYS A 523 -15.61 -4.86 28.44
CA LYS A 523 -16.27 -4.07 29.50
C LYS A 523 -15.25 -3.44 30.44
N LYS A 524 -14.31 -4.25 30.92
CA LYS A 524 -13.24 -3.83 31.82
C LYS A 524 -12.36 -2.75 31.16
N PHE A 525 -11.93 -2.93 29.94
CA PHE A 525 -11.11 -1.95 29.23
C PHE A 525 -11.83 -0.61 29.07
N ILE A 526 -13.11 -0.64 28.66
CA ILE A 526 -13.94 0.57 28.50
C ILE A 526 -14.01 1.35 29.82
N ALA A 527 -14.23 0.65 30.95
CA ALA A 527 -14.35 1.28 32.26
C ALA A 527 -13.01 1.80 32.82
N ASP A 528 -11.92 1.01 32.73
CA ASP A 528 -10.61 1.35 33.28
C ASP A 528 -9.96 2.51 32.52
N HIS A 529 -10.11 2.54 31.18
CA HIS A 529 -9.51 3.56 30.30
C HIS A 529 -10.45 4.72 30.02
N LYS A 530 -11.62 4.81 30.69
CA LYS A 530 -12.60 5.90 30.54
C LYS A 530 -13.01 6.14 29.09
N ILE A 531 -13.22 5.06 28.34
CA ILE A 531 -13.61 5.11 26.93
C ILE A 531 -15.03 5.71 26.83
N LYS A 532 -15.22 6.67 25.94
CA LYS A 532 -16.53 7.20 25.57
C LYS A 532 -17.20 6.18 24.66
N PHE A 533 -18.22 5.51 25.17
CA PHE A 533 -18.88 4.43 24.46
C PHE A 533 -20.21 4.88 23.88
N TYR A 534 -20.39 4.63 22.58
CA TYR A 534 -21.58 4.97 21.80
C TYR A 534 -22.10 3.77 21.03
N THR A 535 -23.44 3.70 20.88
CA THR A 535 -24.10 2.73 19.99
C THR A 535 -24.96 3.44 18.95
N ILE A 536 -25.23 2.74 17.86
CA ILE A 536 -26.16 3.14 16.81
C ILE A 536 -26.77 1.90 16.16
N ASP A 537 -28.10 1.91 15.93
CA ASP A 537 -28.76 0.85 15.16
C ASP A 537 -28.87 1.26 13.69
N GLY A 538 -27.76 1.10 12.97
CA GLY A 538 -27.68 1.45 11.55
C GLY A 538 -28.61 0.63 10.67
N VAL A 539 -28.94 -0.61 11.05
CA VAL A 539 -29.85 -1.48 10.30
C VAL A 539 -31.28 -0.95 10.37
N LYS A 540 -31.77 -0.62 11.57
CA LYS A 540 -33.08 -0.01 11.78
C LYS A 540 -33.19 1.32 11.02
N LEU A 541 -32.21 2.20 11.18
CA LEU A 541 -32.17 3.49 10.50
C LEU A 541 -32.12 3.35 8.96
N GLY A 542 -31.40 2.36 8.46
CA GLY A 542 -31.37 2.04 7.03
C GLY A 542 -32.74 1.64 6.48
N ILE A 543 -33.50 0.85 7.22
CA ILE A 543 -34.88 0.49 6.87
C ILE A 543 -35.79 1.72 6.91
N GLU A 544 -35.74 2.50 7.99
CA GLU A 544 -36.60 3.69 8.19
C GLU A 544 -36.35 4.78 7.13
N THR A 545 -35.10 4.96 6.67
CA THR A 545 -34.74 5.93 5.62
C THR A 545 -34.94 5.42 4.19
N GLY A 546 -35.36 4.14 4.05
CA GLY A 546 -35.58 3.52 2.74
C GLY A 546 -34.31 3.12 2.00
N MET A 547 -33.13 3.07 2.70
CA MET A 547 -31.88 2.54 2.17
C MET A 547 -31.84 1.01 2.22
N GLY A 548 -32.60 0.40 3.15
CA GLY A 548 -32.62 -1.03 3.42
C GLY A 548 -31.57 -1.48 4.45
N PRO A 549 -31.59 -2.73 4.88
CA PRO A 549 -30.82 -3.22 6.02
C PRO A 549 -29.33 -3.36 5.77
N THR A 550 -28.87 -3.34 4.52
CA THR A 550 -27.48 -3.56 4.13
C THR A 550 -26.72 -2.31 3.71
N ARG A 551 -27.42 -1.19 3.47
CA ARG A 551 -26.80 0.07 3.02
C ARG A 551 -26.72 1.07 4.16
N ILE A 552 -25.96 0.71 5.19
CA ILE A 552 -25.82 1.47 6.45
C ILE A 552 -24.55 2.32 6.52
N ASN A 553 -23.66 2.18 5.56
CA ASN A 553 -22.35 2.84 5.56
C ASN A 553 -22.43 4.37 5.63
N THR A 554 -23.40 4.99 4.93
CA THR A 554 -23.60 6.46 4.98
C THR A 554 -24.08 6.91 6.37
N ILE A 555 -24.91 6.10 7.04
CA ILE A 555 -25.39 6.35 8.41
C ILE A 555 -24.20 6.33 9.39
N LEU A 556 -23.37 5.29 9.31
CA LEU A 556 -22.21 5.13 10.16
C LEU A 556 -21.12 6.17 9.90
N GLN A 557 -20.96 6.61 8.65
CA GLN A 557 -20.08 7.72 8.28
C GLN A 557 -20.54 9.04 8.92
N SER A 558 -21.83 9.31 8.93
CA SER A 558 -22.39 10.52 9.57
C SER A 558 -22.19 10.49 11.08
N ALA A 559 -22.43 9.34 11.73
CA ALA A 559 -22.14 9.13 13.14
C ALA A 559 -20.64 9.36 13.48
N PHE A 560 -19.75 8.90 12.63
CA PHE A 560 -18.31 9.15 12.76
C PHE A 560 -17.99 10.65 12.75
N PHE A 561 -18.47 11.41 11.77
CA PHE A 561 -18.20 12.85 11.70
C PHE A 561 -18.70 13.61 12.93
N LYS A 562 -19.86 13.23 13.46
CA LYS A 562 -20.39 13.80 14.70
C LYS A 562 -19.49 13.52 15.90
N LEU A 563 -19.10 12.25 16.10
CA LEU A 563 -18.36 11.82 17.29
C LEU A 563 -16.89 12.21 17.25
N ALA A 564 -16.26 12.14 16.10
CA ALA A 564 -14.84 12.46 15.94
C ALA A 564 -14.58 13.98 15.94
N ASN A 565 -15.60 14.79 15.66
CA ASN A 565 -15.58 16.27 15.72
C ASN A 565 -14.34 16.89 15.04
N ILE A 566 -13.98 16.37 13.87
CA ILE A 566 -12.80 16.81 13.09
C ILE A 566 -13.10 18.11 12.37
N ILE A 567 -14.32 18.21 11.85
CA ILE A 567 -14.90 19.40 11.22
C ILE A 567 -16.26 19.65 11.88
N PRO A 568 -16.76 20.90 11.91
CA PRO A 568 -18.07 21.19 12.46
C PRO A 568 -19.16 20.29 11.88
N GLU A 569 -20.05 19.74 12.74
CA GLU A 569 -21.07 18.75 12.36
C GLU A 569 -21.92 19.21 11.16
N GLU A 570 -22.40 20.46 11.21
CA GLU A 570 -23.22 21.03 10.12
C GLU A 570 -22.46 21.03 8.78
N ARG A 571 -21.16 21.38 8.80
CA ARG A 571 -20.32 21.38 7.60
C ARG A 571 -20.06 19.97 7.10
N ALA A 572 -19.86 19.01 7.99
CA ALA A 572 -19.68 17.60 7.63
C ALA A 572 -20.91 17.06 6.90
N ILE A 573 -22.11 17.31 7.45
CA ILE A 573 -23.39 16.92 6.86
C ILE A 573 -23.59 17.55 5.47
N GLU A 574 -23.29 18.85 5.33
CA GLU A 574 -23.37 19.55 4.04
C GLU A 574 -22.48 18.90 2.99
N LEU A 575 -21.20 18.64 3.33
CA LEU A 575 -20.22 18.01 2.42
C LEU A 575 -20.59 16.56 2.07
N MET A 576 -21.09 15.80 3.04
CA MET A 576 -21.58 14.44 2.79
C MET A 576 -22.78 14.44 1.83
N LYS A 577 -23.74 15.36 2.02
CA LYS A 577 -24.90 15.52 1.14
C LYS A 577 -24.48 15.92 -0.28
N ALA A 578 -23.50 16.81 -0.42
CA ALA A 578 -22.94 17.20 -1.70
C ALA A 578 -22.26 16.01 -2.40
N ALA A 579 -21.44 15.23 -1.69
CA ALA A 579 -20.79 14.03 -2.20
C ALA A 579 -21.82 12.96 -2.63
N ALA A 580 -22.87 12.73 -1.83
CA ALA A 580 -23.95 11.81 -2.18
C ALA A 580 -24.68 12.24 -3.45
N LYS A 581 -24.95 13.56 -3.61
CA LYS A 581 -25.55 14.10 -4.83
C LYS A 581 -24.65 13.91 -6.06
N ALA A 582 -23.35 14.15 -5.93
CA ALA A 582 -22.40 13.95 -7.01
C ALA A 582 -22.33 12.48 -7.45
N THR A 583 -22.33 11.54 -6.50
CA THR A 583 -22.21 10.10 -6.76
C THR A 583 -23.52 9.50 -7.31
N TYR A 584 -24.65 9.88 -6.74
CA TYR A 584 -25.94 9.22 -7.02
C TYR A 584 -26.91 10.06 -7.86
N GLY A 585 -26.57 11.30 -8.22
CA GLY A 585 -27.44 12.18 -8.97
C GLY A 585 -27.94 11.60 -10.30
N ARG A 586 -27.07 10.87 -11.00
CA ARG A 586 -27.43 10.16 -12.26
C ARG A 586 -28.44 9.01 -12.04
N LYS A 587 -28.62 8.51 -10.80
CA LYS A 587 -29.56 7.42 -10.45
C LYS A 587 -30.96 7.94 -10.07
N GLY A 588 -31.16 9.25 -10.05
CA GLY A 588 -32.43 9.90 -9.77
C GLY A 588 -32.50 10.58 -8.40
N GLU A 589 -33.39 11.58 -8.30
CA GLU A 589 -33.56 12.39 -7.08
C GLU A 589 -34.00 11.60 -5.86
N ASP A 590 -34.80 10.55 -6.03
CA ASP A 590 -35.27 9.72 -4.92
C ASP A 590 -34.13 8.99 -4.23
N VAL A 591 -33.13 8.54 -4.99
CA VAL A 591 -31.91 7.90 -4.42
C VAL A 591 -31.10 8.93 -3.64
N VAL A 592 -30.96 10.16 -4.13
CA VAL A 592 -30.27 11.25 -3.44
C VAL A 592 -30.98 11.60 -2.13
N LYS A 593 -32.31 11.77 -2.15
CA LYS A 593 -33.12 12.09 -0.97
C LYS A 593 -33.01 11.01 0.12
N LYS A 594 -33.03 9.71 -0.24
CA LYS A 594 -32.81 8.60 0.71
C LYS A 594 -31.43 8.67 1.35
N ASN A 595 -30.38 8.94 0.56
CA ASN A 595 -29.02 9.12 1.11
C ASN A 595 -28.95 10.33 2.05
N TRP A 596 -29.60 11.45 1.74
CA TRP A 596 -29.66 12.62 2.62
C TRP A 596 -30.38 12.30 3.94
N ALA A 597 -31.52 11.60 3.88
CA ALA A 597 -32.22 11.15 5.09
C ALA A 597 -31.35 10.22 5.95
N ALA A 598 -30.59 9.32 5.32
CA ALA A 598 -29.66 8.44 6.02
C ALA A 598 -28.51 9.21 6.70
N ILE A 599 -27.97 10.25 6.06
CA ILE A 599 -26.96 11.15 6.64
C ILE A 599 -27.52 11.82 7.90
N ASP A 600 -28.70 12.45 7.81
CA ASP A 600 -29.34 13.12 8.93
C ASP A 600 -29.65 12.15 10.07
N ALA A 601 -30.17 10.95 9.76
CA ALA A 601 -30.48 9.91 10.75
C ALA A 601 -29.22 9.45 11.48
N GLY A 602 -28.09 9.26 10.80
CA GLY A 602 -26.81 8.86 11.40
C GLY A 602 -26.30 9.87 12.41
N ALA A 603 -26.40 11.16 12.09
CA ALA A 603 -26.00 12.23 13.03
C ALA A 603 -26.92 12.35 14.26
N GLN A 604 -28.22 12.09 14.09
CA GLN A 604 -29.23 12.35 15.13
C GLN A 604 -29.46 11.17 16.11
N ASN A 605 -29.13 9.95 15.71
CA ASN A 605 -29.50 8.72 16.47
C ASN A 605 -28.32 8.00 17.11
N VAL A 606 -27.21 8.67 17.35
CA VAL A 606 -26.11 8.12 18.15
C VAL A 606 -26.50 8.17 19.63
N VAL A 607 -26.36 7.06 20.33
CA VAL A 607 -26.69 6.91 21.74
C VAL A 607 -25.42 6.78 22.58
N GLU A 608 -25.23 7.66 23.54
CA GLU A 608 -24.13 7.58 24.52
C GLU A 608 -24.49 6.58 25.62
N ILE A 609 -23.59 5.65 25.89
CA ILE A 609 -23.76 4.64 26.92
C ILE A 609 -23.08 5.07 28.22
N GLN A 610 -23.85 5.19 29.28
CA GLN A 610 -23.31 5.43 30.62
C GLN A 610 -22.66 4.15 31.15
N VAL A 611 -21.31 4.13 31.15
CA VAL A 611 -20.51 2.95 31.52
C VAL A 611 -20.69 2.63 33.00
N PRO A 612 -21.22 1.45 33.38
CA PRO A 612 -21.38 1.08 34.79
C PRO A 612 -20.03 0.82 35.46
N GLU A 613 -19.91 1.22 36.73
CA GLU A 613 -18.73 0.91 37.56
C GLU A 613 -18.48 -0.61 37.72
N SER A 614 -19.53 -1.41 37.63
CA SER A 614 -19.44 -2.89 37.68
C SER A 614 -18.59 -3.48 36.57
N TRP A 615 -18.44 -2.76 35.43
CA TRP A 615 -17.66 -3.25 34.30
C TRP A 615 -16.15 -3.33 34.59
N LYS A 616 -15.65 -2.64 35.60
CA LYS A 616 -14.25 -2.78 36.08
C LYS A 616 -13.92 -4.18 36.56
N ASN A 617 -14.96 -4.95 36.95
CA ASN A 617 -14.82 -6.32 37.45
C ASN A 617 -14.99 -7.36 36.34
N GLY A 618 -15.04 -6.98 35.08
CA GLY A 618 -15.16 -7.91 33.97
C GLY A 618 -13.99 -8.89 33.92
N GLU A 619 -14.28 -10.17 33.77
CA GLU A 619 -13.27 -11.22 33.63
C GLU A 619 -12.83 -11.35 32.17
N ASP A 620 -11.58 -11.74 31.96
CA ASP A 620 -11.05 -11.99 30.60
C ASP A 620 -11.58 -13.38 30.11
N GLU A 621 -12.48 -13.32 29.16
CA GLU A 621 -13.07 -14.51 28.52
C GLU A 621 -12.24 -15.01 27.32
N GLY A 622 -11.19 -14.25 26.92
CA GLY A 622 -10.43 -14.46 25.68
C GLY A 622 -11.23 -14.13 24.41
N LEU A 623 -10.61 -14.38 23.25
CA LEU A 623 -11.29 -14.24 21.96
C LEU A 623 -12.06 -15.52 21.60
N GLU A 624 -13.20 -15.36 20.94
CA GLU A 624 -13.97 -16.47 20.38
C GLU A 624 -13.22 -17.05 19.16
N MET A 625 -12.38 -18.07 19.41
CA MET A 625 -11.65 -18.79 18.37
C MET A 625 -12.31 -20.12 18.05
N THR A 626 -12.32 -20.49 16.77
CA THR A 626 -12.80 -21.81 16.35
C THR A 626 -11.68 -22.83 16.44
N HIS A 627 -11.78 -23.74 17.39
CA HIS A 627 -10.84 -24.86 17.57
C HIS A 627 -11.45 -26.17 17.09
N ALA A 628 -10.61 -27.09 16.61
CA ALA A 628 -11.00 -28.47 16.29
C ALA A 628 -10.79 -29.35 17.51
N THR A 629 -11.86 -30.03 17.94
CA THR A 629 -11.82 -30.96 19.09
C THR A 629 -11.78 -32.44 18.67
N GLU A 630 -12.18 -32.72 17.44
CA GLU A 630 -12.22 -34.06 16.84
C GLU A 630 -11.94 -34.04 15.35
N GLY A 631 -11.65 -35.18 14.75
CA GLY A 631 -11.36 -35.31 13.33
C GLY A 631 -9.97 -35.87 13.05
N ARG A 632 -9.50 -35.74 11.83
CA ARG A 632 -8.15 -36.15 11.42
C ARG A 632 -7.09 -35.38 12.22
N ALA A 633 -6.06 -36.09 12.71
CA ALA A 633 -5.05 -35.50 13.58
C ALA A 633 -4.28 -34.32 12.94
N ASP A 634 -4.00 -34.40 11.63
CA ASP A 634 -3.34 -33.34 10.88
C ASP A 634 -4.20 -32.08 10.75
N VAL A 635 -5.52 -32.26 10.54
CA VAL A 635 -6.48 -31.12 10.50
C VAL A 635 -6.60 -30.48 11.89
N VAL A 636 -6.77 -31.29 12.94
CA VAL A 636 -6.86 -30.80 14.33
C VAL A 636 -5.60 -29.99 14.69
N LYS A 637 -4.42 -30.53 14.36
CA LYS A 637 -3.14 -29.85 14.59
C LYS A 637 -3.10 -28.49 13.87
N PHE A 638 -3.33 -28.47 12.57
CA PHE A 638 -3.27 -27.24 11.75
C PHE A 638 -4.26 -26.18 12.24
N VAL A 639 -5.51 -26.57 12.48
CA VAL A 639 -6.56 -25.66 12.94
C VAL A 639 -6.16 -25.00 14.26
N ASN A 640 -5.70 -25.79 15.22
CA ASN A 640 -5.43 -25.28 16.57
C ASN A 640 -4.10 -24.53 16.69
N THR A 641 -3.10 -24.82 15.84
CA THR A 641 -1.79 -24.17 15.90
C THR A 641 -1.67 -22.97 14.97
N VAL A 642 -2.41 -22.91 13.86
CA VAL A 642 -2.28 -21.87 12.85
C VAL A 642 -3.62 -21.20 12.54
N GLN A 643 -4.61 -21.98 12.09
CA GLN A 643 -5.82 -21.41 11.48
C GLN A 643 -6.68 -20.62 12.48
N ALA A 644 -6.79 -21.06 13.73
CA ALA A 644 -7.57 -20.37 14.75
C ALA A 644 -7.04 -18.94 15.00
N ALA A 645 -5.73 -18.80 15.17
CA ALA A 645 -5.09 -17.50 15.34
C ALA A 645 -5.24 -16.61 14.08
N VAL A 646 -5.06 -17.18 12.89
CA VAL A 646 -5.23 -16.44 11.62
C VAL A 646 -6.67 -15.94 11.48
N ASN A 647 -7.67 -16.77 11.79
CA ASN A 647 -9.08 -16.37 11.73
C ASN A 647 -9.45 -15.29 12.76
N ALA A 648 -8.75 -15.23 13.88
CA ALA A 648 -8.91 -14.20 14.92
C ALA A 648 -8.10 -12.91 14.65
N GLN A 649 -7.41 -12.78 13.50
CA GLN A 649 -6.49 -11.70 13.18
C GLN A 649 -5.26 -11.62 14.11
N GLU A 650 -4.93 -12.73 14.78
CA GLU A 650 -3.78 -12.87 15.69
C GLU A 650 -2.58 -13.57 15.03
N GLY A 651 -2.59 -13.69 13.69
CA GLY A 651 -1.50 -14.31 12.92
C GLY A 651 -0.14 -13.64 13.12
N ASN A 652 -0.11 -12.36 13.52
CA ASN A 652 1.12 -11.65 13.84
C ASN A 652 1.88 -12.23 15.04
N ASN A 653 1.19 -12.93 15.93
CA ASN A 653 1.74 -13.56 17.13
C ASN A 653 2.32 -14.96 16.86
N LEU A 654 2.12 -15.51 15.66
CA LEU A 654 2.64 -16.83 15.31
C LEU A 654 4.15 -16.74 15.00
N PRO A 655 4.98 -17.57 15.67
CA PRO A 655 6.41 -17.65 15.35
C PRO A 655 6.64 -18.44 14.05
N VAL A 656 7.83 -18.36 13.49
CA VAL A 656 8.21 -19.08 12.26
C VAL A 656 8.05 -20.59 12.43
N SER A 657 8.32 -21.15 13.61
CA SER A 657 8.17 -22.57 13.91
C SER A 657 6.75 -23.11 13.71
N ALA A 658 5.73 -22.26 13.82
CA ALA A 658 4.34 -22.66 13.57
C ALA A 658 4.10 -23.16 12.13
N PHE A 659 5.01 -22.81 11.19
CA PHE A 659 4.89 -23.11 9.77
C PHE A 659 5.90 -24.17 9.27
N THR A 660 6.73 -24.73 10.13
CA THR A 660 7.78 -25.69 9.71
C THR A 660 7.23 -26.98 9.09
N ASP A 661 6.03 -27.39 9.46
CA ASP A 661 5.36 -28.54 8.85
C ASP A 661 4.65 -28.21 7.52
N TYR A 662 4.62 -26.92 7.13
CA TYR A 662 3.85 -26.40 5.99
C TYR A 662 4.73 -25.55 5.06
N VAL A 663 6.05 -25.79 5.03
CA VAL A 663 7.04 -24.98 4.28
C VAL A 663 6.81 -24.98 2.77
N ASP A 664 6.16 -26.01 2.25
CA ASP A 664 5.80 -26.15 0.83
C ASP A 664 4.43 -25.52 0.49
N GLY A 665 3.75 -24.94 1.48
CA GLY A 665 2.43 -24.33 1.32
C GLY A 665 1.27 -25.31 1.37
N THR A 666 1.49 -26.59 1.63
CA THR A 666 0.40 -27.55 1.80
C THR A 666 -0.36 -27.32 3.11
N THR A 667 -1.67 -27.42 3.06
CA THR A 667 -2.55 -27.39 4.23
C THR A 667 -3.48 -28.60 4.21
N PRO A 668 -3.88 -29.14 5.37
CA PRO A 668 -4.74 -30.32 5.41
C PRO A 668 -6.09 -30.07 4.76
N SER A 669 -6.50 -30.95 3.84
CA SER A 669 -7.85 -30.92 3.27
C SER A 669 -8.92 -31.11 4.36
N GLY A 670 -9.98 -30.30 4.33
CA GLY A 670 -11.04 -30.30 5.35
C GLY A 670 -10.90 -29.23 6.42
N SER A 671 -9.79 -28.48 6.47
CA SER A 671 -9.61 -27.34 7.37
C SER A 671 -10.62 -26.21 7.15
N ALA A 672 -11.19 -26.09 5.94
CA ALA A 672 -12.22 -25.09 5.61
C ALA A 672 -13.50 -25.23 6.47
N ALA A 673 -13.78 -26.39 7.04
CA ALA A 673 -14.90 -26.60 7.97
C ALA A 673 -14.79 -25.75 9.25
N TYR A 674 -13.58 -25.33 9.60
CA TYR A 674 -13.29 -24.53 10.79
C TYR A 674 -13.11 -23.05 10.47
N GLU A 675 -13.31 -22.66 9.21
CA GLU A 675 -13.25 -21.27 8.75
C GLU A 675 -14.65 -20.64 8.82
N LYS A 676 -15.05 -20.14 9.99
CA LYS A 676 -16.38 -19.56 10.21
C LYS A 676 -16.37 -18.05 10.05
N ARG A 677 -16.55 -17.56 8.83
CA ARG A 677 -16.58 -16.13 8.52
C ARG A 677 -17.92 -15.44 8.83
N GLY A 678 -19.00 -16.21 9.00
CA GLY A 678 -20.32 -15.66 9.29
C GLY A 678 -20.96 -14.91 8.11
N ILE A 679 -20.66 -15.31 6.88
CA ILE A 679 -21.17 -14.66 5.67
C ILE A 679 -22.65 -14.90 5.39
N ALA A 680 -23.23 -15.94 6.00
CA ALA A 680 -24.65 -16.25 5.92
C ALA A 680 -25.23 -16.37 7.34
N VAL A 681 -26.26 -15.58 7.62
CA VAL A 681 -26.99 -15.61 8.90
C VAL A 681 -27.91 -16.83 8.96
N ASN A 682 -28.60 -17.10 7.84
CA ASN A 682 -29.47 -18.25 7.67
C ASN A 682 -28.94 -19.13 6.55
N VAL A 683 -28.82 -20.42 6.81
CA VAL A 683 -28.38 -21.43 5.84
C VAL A 683 -29.51 -22.44 5.60
N PRO A 684 -29.70 -22.93 4.38
CA PRO A 684 -30.66 -24.00 4.13
C PRO A 684 -30.17 -25.31 4.76
N VAL A 685 -31.08 -26.02 5.42
CA VAL A 685 -30.85 -27.36 5.92
C VAL A 685 -31.52 -28.35 5.00
N TRP A 686 -30.73 -29.25 4.42
CA TRP A 686 -31.27 -30.32 3.60
C TRP A 686 -31.91 -31.39 4.46
N ASN A 687 -33.18 -31.71 4.18
CA ASN A 687 -33.90 -32.79 4.83
C ASN A 687 -33.95 -34.00 3.89
N PRO A 688 -33.23 -35.09 4.22
CA PRO A 688 -33.20 -36.29 3.39
C PRO A 688 -34.55 -36.98 3.25
N ASP A 689 -35.43 -36.94 4.27
CA ASP A 689 -36.74 -37.59 4.27
C ASP A 689 -37.74 -36.95 3.29
N ASN A 690 -37.54 -35.65 2.98
CA ASN A 690 -38.33 -34.90 2.03
C ASN A 690 -37.68 -34.82 0.65
N CYS A 691 -36.51 -35.40 0.47
CA CYS A 691 -35.72 -35.30 -0.75
C CYS A 691 -36.21 -36.33 -1.80
N ILE A 692 -36.68 -35.84 -2.95
CA ILE A 692 -37.06 -36.69 -4.10
C ILE A 692 -35.91 -36.93 -5.09
N GLN A 693 -34.68 -36.53 -4.74
CA GLN A 693 -33.46 -36.69 -5.56
C GLN A 693 -33.51 -36.03 -6.96
N CYS A 694 -34.29 -34.98 -7.13
CA CYS A 694 -34.42 -34.29 -8.42
C CYS A 694 -33.20 -33.43 -8.82
N ASN A 695 -32.25 -33.21 -7.92
CA ASN A 695 -31.04 -32.40 -8.07
C ASN A 695 -31.27 -30.88 -8.35
N PHE A 696 -32.49 -30.36 -8.30
CA PHE A 696 -32.74 -28.92 -8.55
C PHE A 696 -31.96 -28.01 -7.61
N CYS A 697 -31.77 -28.38 -6.34
CA CYS A 697 -30.98 -27.59 -5.37
C CYS A 697 -29.50 -27.49 -5.73
N SER A 698 -28.95 -28.39 -6.56
CA SER A 698 -27.57 -28.32 -7.04
C SER A 698 -27.43 -27.56 -8.36
N TYR A 699 -28.53 -27.19 -9.02
CA TYR A 699 -28.55 -26.40 -10.25
C TYR A 699 -28.79 -24.92 -10.03
N VAL A 700 -29.18 -24.51 -8.84
CA VAL A 700 -29.41 -23.14 -8.40
C VAL A 700 -28.42 -22.77 -7.31
#